data_24695e8c2c201f10a86ec0ed369e0950
#
_entry.id   24695e8c2c201f10a86ec0ed369e0950
#
_cell.length_a   1.000
_cell.length_b   1.000
_cell.length_c   1.000
_cell.angle_alpha   90.00
_cell.angle_beta   90.00
_cell.angle_gamma   90.00
#
_symmetry.space_group_name_H-M   'P 1'
#
loop_
_entity.id
_entity.type
_entity.pdbx_description
1 polymer ?
#
loop_
_entity_poly.entity_id
_entity_poly.type
_entity_poly.pdbx_seq_one_letter_code
_entity_poly.pdbx_strand_id
1 'polypeptide(L)'
;AIENGATDITVTTAPTTVATVEIPHTLTAEQAAKEITIMLPETDQQVTLAYTTEQSGQAPEAVNITVPTTDKLIINLPESTVTLNGTRYTAVEATTAGNTLIVPEGVSVETLTVKGGNVEIFGTVGSIDFQNDASIIKVYAVADAETFKKAIGLANTGKCEKIVLAGNIALDASRMNLTGTLDLNGKVLTLDNATAAAEVPADASLTITGGTINAFQKTGVTQALLLVNKGASLLVENVQLETDAAALSPANGAEGASLIVRNSTVAAATYAVTTNASTPFTCDILLENSTFTGSDPVLVNVPCKLTMNKCIATGSMHGVVVRGGTARITDCDITLEYNDNDYNDLVGYFDQREWGSGNMITLAAMTIGNKSNNAYQYPTDVALVNTKLNLGGLYGSHFPALYAYANQGEGLGVTLAYDSRCQFAKEPELGSKNIVVNNAYNPWDGVSTEEVTPNAAGEYEVASPAQLAWVAATVNGGEKFEDKTVKLTSDIDLAGHAWTPIGNGSRLGSLAMGNQFKGTFDGNGKTISNLNINMTKGTDFAVGLFGVVNGGMVMNLKLQKVAVDVPTSEMAAAAVGMLTGEGTVSGVEVLSGHVAAARGNGAIVGRMIKGGTISGCKNYATVTGTGANVGGIVGAAYYTADGQTMTIENCYNYGTVTGTAGVVGGIAGLSAANVSNCVNESAITGKGNDVAGIVAEQQNAGSVKNCTNRGEIRNNTASYGTAGIVGWIRYNGATKDYPVKNVIEVTGNTNYGKVSGGNDAGGIVGTVYNLGKVNDNKNFAPSLQAATFAAGIVGNAQFTETAVGLDLQNSVEVKNNVSTTTLDQMTVNGTCKDLYVYINNQEYVTAENNRNAE
;
A
#
# COMPACT_ATOMS: atom_id res chain seq x y z
N ALA A 1 45.59 22.77 0.06
CA ALA A 1 44.76 23.92 -0.31
C ALA A 1 43.34 23.75 0.27
N ILE A 2 42.68 22.66 0.01
CA ILE A 2 41.31 22.39 0.49
C ILE A 2 41.21 22.42 2.01
N GLU A 3 42.13 21.76 2.72
CA GLU A 3 42.21 21.74 4.19
C GLU A 3 42.44 23.15 4.79
N ASN A 4 42.97 24.05 3.99
CA ASN A 4 43.14 25.45 4.34
C ASN A 4 42.01 26.37 3.87
N GLY A 5 40.90 25.78 3.44
CA GLY A 5 39.65 26.46 3.05
C GLY A 5 39.58 26.96 1.60
N ALA A 6 40.55 26.56 0.72
CA ALA A 6 40.44 26.88 -0.70
C ALA A 6 39.31 26.08 -1.36
N THR A 7 38.45 26.76 -2.17
CA THR A 7 37.37 26.18 -2.93
C THR A 7 37.70 26.01 -4.43
N ASP A 8 38.68 26.81 -4.91
CA ASP A 8 39.08 26.78 -6.34
C ASP A 8 40.57 26.38 -6.42
N ILE A 9 40.84 25.29 -7.11
CA ILE A 9 42.16 24.71 -7.22
C ILE A 9 42.52 24.52 -8.69
N THR A 10 43.64 25.13 -9.08
CA THR A 10 44.21 24.95 -10.42
C THR A 10 45.49 24.14 -10.36
N VAL A 11 45.51 22.99 -11.02
CA VAL A 11 46.71 22.21 -11.26
C VAL A 11 47.43 22.79 -12.51
N THR A 12 48.62 23.29 -12.33
CA THR A 12 49.34 24.06 -13.38
C THR A 12 50.24 23.22 -14.27
N THR A 13 50.53 21.98 -13.87
CA THR A 13 51.45 21.10 -14.63
C THR A 13 50.68 19.91 -15.17
N ALA A 14 50.66 19.72 -16.47
CA ALA A 14 50.06 18.59 -17.14
C ALA A 14 50.80 17.29 -16.75
N PRO A 15 50.11 16.20 -16.35
CA PRO A 15 50.73 14.93 -16.13
C PRO A 15 51.27 14.35 -17.43
N THR A 16 52.48 13.83 -17.40
CA THR A 16 53.12 13.10 -18.53
C THR A 16 53.01 11.59 -18.42
N THR A 17 52.38 11.12 -17.34
CA THR A 17 52.09 9.72 -17.04
C THR A 17 50.76 9.63 -16.35
N VAL A 18 50.20 8.42 -16.14
CA VAL A 18 49.02 8.22 -15.31
C VAL A 18 49.19 8.90 -13.97
N ALA A 19 48.24 9.75 -13.59
CA ALA A 19 48.28 10.56 -12.39
C ALA A 19 47.10 10.34 -11.48
N THR A 20 47.32 10.48 -10.17
CA THR A 20 46.22 10.53 -9.17
C THR A 20 46.17 11.90 -8.55
N VAL A 21 44.99 12.53 -8.53
CA VAL A 21 44.68 13.73 -7.79
C VAL A 21 44.00 13.32 -6.51
N GLU A 22 44.71 13.53 -5.38
CA GLU A 22 44.18 13.18 -4.06
C GLU A 22 43.37 14.32 -3.46
N ILE A 23 42.16 14.03 -3.02
CA ILE A 23 41.21 14.94 -2.37
C ILE A 23 41.17 14.57 -0.87
N PRO A 24 41.29 15.53 0.06
CA PRO A 24 41.32 15.20 1.47
C PRO A 24 39.96 14.68 1.98
N HIS A 25 40.00 13.62 2.78
CA HIS A 25 38.90 13.09 3.56
C HIS A 25 39.07 13.39 5.05
N THR A 26 39.63 14.58 5.33
CA THR A 26 40.00 15.05 6.67
C THR A 26 39.29 16.35 7.01
N LEU A 27 38.26 16.72 6.25
CA LEU A 27 37.57 17.99 6.33
C LEU A 27 36.66 18.08 7.58
N THR A 28 36.51 19.28 8.12
CA THR A 28 35.41 19.57 9.07
C THR A 28 34.07 19.61 8.34
N ALA A 29 32.97 19.53 9.06
CA ALA A 29 31.63 19.61 8.47
C ALA A 29 31.40 20.93 7.69
N GLU A 30 31.91 22.04 8.17
CA GLU A 30 31.84 23.34 7.49
C GLU A 30 32.65 23.39 6.20
N GLN A 31 33.78 22.71 6.16
CA GLN A 31 34.66 22.64 4.97
C GLN A 31 34.03 21.65 3.93
N ALA A 32 33.52 20.52 4.39
CA ALA A 32 32.93 19.50 3.54
C ALA A 32 31.64 20.00 2.82
N ALA A 33 30.88 20.86 3.44
CA ALA A 33 29.68 21.48 2.87
C ALA A 33 29.96 22.53 1.77
N LYS A 34 31.22 22.88 1.54
CA LYS A 34 31.60 23.82 0.47
C LYS A 34 31.85 23.08 -0.81
N GLU A 35 31.33 23.64 -1.89
CA GLU A 35 31.59 23.14 -3.25
C GLU A 35 33.07 23.39 -3.60
N ILE A 36 33.76 22.35 -4.11
CA ILE A 36 35.17 22.41 -4.50
C ILE A 36 35.28 22.33 -5.99
N THR A 37 35.95 23.29 -6.62
CA THR A 37 36.25 23.31 -8.06
C THR A 37 37.71 22.97 -8.28
N ILE A 38 37.96 21.92 -9.12
CA ILE A 38 39.31 21.51 -9.50
C ILE A 38 39.48 21.69 -11.02
N MET A 39 40.39 22.50 -11.43
CA MET A 39 40.82 22.69 -12.83
C MET A 39 42.10 21.93 -13.08
N LEU A 40 42.06 20.99 -14.04
CA LEU A 40 43.22 20.24 -14.51
C LEU A 40 43.67 20.77 -15.87
N PRO A 41 44.96 20.72 -16.18
CA PRO A 41 45.44 21.06 -17.50
C PRO A 41 45.07 19.99 -18.53
N GLU A 42 45.10 20.37 -19.79
CA GLU A 42 44.90 19.42 -20.91
C GLU A 42 45.97 18.31 -20.86
N THR A 43 45.51 17.04 -20.99
CA THR A 43 46.40 15.89 -20.98
C THR A 43 45.78 14.73 -21.74
N ASP A 44 46.61 13.96 -22.45
CA ASP A 44 46.26 12.67 -23.08
C ASP A 44 46.43 11.48 -22.13
N GLN A 45 46.78 11.74 -20.86
CA GLN A 45 47.01 10.68 -19.90
C GLN A 45 45.76 10.40 -19.08
N GLN A 46 45.70 9.19 -18.52
CA GLN A 46 44.67 8.82 -17.53
C GLN A 46 44.87 9.63 -16.24
N VAL A 47 43.78 10.20 -15.74
CA VAL A 47 43.73 10.87 -14.45
C VAL A 47 42.75 10.15 -13.52
N THR A 48 43.17 9.86 -12.30
CA THR A 48 42.33 9.29 -11.24
C THR A 48 42.09 10.33 -10.14
N LEU A 49 40.86 10.50 -9.75
CA LEU A 49 40.46 11.26 -8.55
C LEU A 49 40.19 10.28 -7.42
N ALA A 50 40.84 10.44 -6.29
CA ALA A 50 40.65 9.57 -5.13
C ALA A 50 40.79 10.37 -3.85
N TYR A 51 40.27 9.85 -2.76
CA TYR A 51 40.55 10.42 -1.44
C TYR A 51 41.96 10.07 -0.97
N THR A 52 42.52 10.94 -0.12
CA THR A 52 43.71 10.62 0.65
C THR A 52 43.49 9.35 1.47
N THR A 53 44.58 8.65 1.78
CA THR A 53 44.55 7.44 2.59
C THR A 53 44.10 7.67 4.04
N GLU A 54 44.32 8.90 4.55
CA GLU A 54 43.81 9.31 5.85
C GLU A 54 42.34 9.72 5.75
N GLN A 55 41.50 9.12 6.57
CA GLN A 55 40.06 9.35 6.59
C GLN A 55 39.60 9.69 8.00
N SER A 56 40.18 10.72 8.58
CA SER A 56 39.93 11.16 9.97
C SER A 56 38.86 12.24 10.11
N GLY A 57 38.27 12.72 9.00
CA GLY A 57 37.25 13.74 8.92
C GLY A 57 36.13 13.42 7.90
N GLN A 58 35.54 14.46 7.30
CA GLN A 58 34.52 14.33 6.29
C GLN A 58 35.07 14.46 4.86
N ALA A 59 34.45 13.82 3.89
CA ALA A 59 34.67 14.02 2.46
C ALA A 59 33.89 15.27 1.97
N PRO A 60 34.37 15.94 0.89
CA PRO A 60 33.56 16.98 0.24
C PRO A 60 32.24 16.45 -0.27
N GLU A 61 31.13 17.18 -0.02
CA GLU A 61 29.80 16.81 -0.52
C GLU A 61 29.68 17.00 -2.05
N ALA A 62 30.37 18.04 -2.59
CA ALA A 62 30.33 18.38 -3.99
C ALA A 62 31.69 18.74 -4.56
N VAL A 63 32.07 18.15 -5.69
CA VAL A 63 33.33 18.41 -6.40
C VAL A 63 33.07 18.68 -7.87
N ASN A 64 33.43 19.87 -8.36
CA ASN A 64 33.40 20.23 -9.77
C ASN A 64 34.77 19.98 -10.43
N ILE A 65 34.78 19.31 -11.55
CA ILE A 65 36.02 18.99 -12.27
C ILE A 65 36.00 19.54 -13.67
N THR A 66 36.96 20.38 -13.95
CA THR A 66 37.23 20.89 -15.29
C THR A 66 38.51 20.25 -15.82
N VAL A 67 38.35 19.41 -16.85
CA VAL A 67 39.46 18.86 -17.60
C VAL A 67 39.18 19.17 -19.08
N PRO A 68 40.02 19.93 -19.78
CA PRO A 68 39.76 20.29 -21.18
C PRO A 68 39.72 19.06 -22.11
N THR A 69 40.67 18.16 -21.98
CA THR A 69 40.74 16.85 -22.65
C THR A 69 41.53 15.89 -21.78
N THR A 70 41.09 14.64 -21.68
CA THR A 70 41.83 13.53 -21.07
C THR A 70 41.50 12.24 -21.77
N ASP A 71 42.42 11.31 -21.87
CA ASP A 71 42.20 9.99 -22.44
C ASP A 71 41.21 9.20 -21.61
N LYS A 72 41.41 9.20 -20.27
CA LYS A 72 40.50 8.54 -19.33
C LYS A 72 40.47 9.26 -17.97
N LEU A 73 39.28 9.57 -17.50
CA LEU A 73 39.03 10.09 -16.16
C LEU A 73 38.42 9.02 -15.28
N ILE A 74 39.10 8.63 -14.19
CA ILE A 74 38.56 7.69 -13.19
C ILE A 74 38.17 8.48 -11.94
N ILE A 75 36.92 8.27 -11.50
CA ILE A 75 36.34 8.92 -10.32
C ILE A 75 36.18 7.87 -9.22
N ASN A 76 37.02 7.99 -8.20
CA ASN A 76 37.05 7.12 -7.01
C ASN A 76 36.81 7.95 -5.75
N LEU A 77 35.63 8.59 -5.67
CA LEU A 77 35.23 9.49 -4.59
C LEU A 77 33.89 8.99 -4.01
N PRO A 78 33.87 8.01 -3.09
CA PRO A 78 32.64 7.55 -2.45
C PRO A 78 31.92 8.68 -1.71
N GLU A 79 30.60 8.63 -1.72
CA GLU A 79 29.72 9.55 -0.98
C GLU A 79 29.75 11.03 -1.41
N SER A 80 30.43 11.36 -2.52
CA SER A 80 30.45 12.73 -3.05
C SER A 80 29.66 12.86 -4.36
N THR A 81 29.12 14.07 -4.59
CA THR A 81 28.62 14.48 -5.90
C THR A 81 29.74 15.07 -6.73
N VAL A 82 29.99 14.52 -7.92
CA VAL A 82 31.06 14.96 -8.82
C VAL A 82 30.46 15.48 -10.13
N THR A 83 30.69 16.76 -10.44
CA THR A 83 30.21 17.42 -11.67
C THR A 83 31.35 17.60 -12.67
N LEU A 84 31.14 17.17 -13.90
CA LEU A 84 32.09 17.39 -15.01
C LEU A 84 31.92 18.78 -15.63
N ASN A 85 32.96 19.62 -15.59
CA ASN A 85 32.94 20.99 -16.12
C ASN A 85 33.79 21.18 -17.41
N GLY A 86 34.31 20.11 -18.01
CA GLY A 86 34.98 20.14 -19.29
C GLY A 86 33.97 20.14 -20.45
N THR A 87 34.47 20.26 -21.68
CA THR A 87 33.59 20.21 -22.88
C THR A 87 33.48 18.82 -23.48
N ARG A 88 34.57 18.02 -23.39
CA ARG A 88 34.63 16.66 -23.95
C ARG A 88 35.53 15.75 -23.16
N TYR A 89 35.07 14.51 -22.96
CA TYR A 89 35.82 13.42 -22.33
C TYR A 89 35.75 12.17 -23.21
N THR A 90 36.88 11.53 -23.46
CA THR A 90 36.94 10.29 -24.25
C THR A 90 36.42 9.12 -23.41
N ALA A 91 36.89 8.98 -22.18
CA ALA A 91 36.37 7.96 -21.27
C ALA A 91 36.25 8.50 -19.83
N VAL A 92 35.13 8.18 -19.19
CA VAL A 92 34.90 8.46 -17.75
C VAL A 92 34.51 7.17 -17.07
N GLU A 93 35.13 6.88 -15.93
CA GLU A 93 34.85 5.70 -15.12
C GLU A 93 34.49 6.11 -13.69
N ALA A 94 33.25 5.85 -13.25
CA ALA A 94 32.78 5.99 -11.87
C ALA A 94 32.97 4.66 -11.12
N THR A 95 33.81 4.62 -10.08
CA THR A 95 34.27 3.34 -9.51
C THR A 95 33.66 2.97 -8.17
N THR A 96 33.05 3.92 -7.45
CA THR A 96 32.68 3.73 -6.03
C THR A 96 31.21 3.82 -5.75
N ALA A 97 30.74 3.04 -4.77
CA ALA A 97 29.38 3.13 -4.26
C ALA A 97 29.13 4.47 -3.53
N GLY A 98 27.88 4.92 -3.52
CA GLY A 98 27.45 6.11 -2.78
C GLY A 98 27.71 7.45 -3.47
N ASN A 99 28.49 7.51 -4.56
CA ASN A 99 28.71 8.76 -5.29
C ASN A 99 27.60 9.04 -6.30
N THR A 100 27.49 10.32 -6.71
CA THR A 100 26.68 10.75 -7.86
C THR A 100 27.58 11.49 -8.85
N LEU A 101 27.64 10.97 -10.08
CA LEU A 101 28.34 11.64 -11.20
C LEU A 101 27.35 12.45 -12.01
N ILE A 102 27.58 13.74 -12.19
CA ILE A 102 26.79 14.64 -13.02
C ILE A 102 27.56 14.96 -14.32
N VAL A 103 26.89 14.68 -15.45
CA VAL A 103 27.31 15.12 -16.79
C VAL A 103 26.42 16.30 -17.21
N PRO A 104 26.86 17.56 -17.07
CA PRO A 104 26.02 18.72 -17.32
C PRO A 104 25.71 18.94 -18.80
N GLU A 105 24.77 19.84 -19.08
CA GLU A 105 24.49 20.32 -20.43
C GLU A 105 25.76 20.93 -21.08
N GLY A 106 25.98 20.63 -22.34
CA GLY A 106 27.17 21.08 -23.08
C GLY A 106 28.42 20.21 -22.93
N VAL A 107 28.37 19.25 -21.99
CA VAL A 107 29.45 18.27 -21.77
C VAL A 107 29.20 17.01 -22.62
N SER A 108 30.26 16.52 -23.27
CA SER A 108 30.24 15.27 -24.05
C SER A 108 31.18 14.22 -23.45
N VAL A 109 30.67 13.00 -23.22
CA VAL A 109 31.43 11.83 -22.79
C VAL A 109 31.26 10.73 -23.86
N GLU A 110 32.38 10.27 -24.48
CA GLU A 110 32.28 9.22 -25.50
C GLU A 110 31.93 7.85 -24.89
N THR A 111 32.62 7.48 -23.80
CA THR A 111 32.38 6.23 -23.08
C THR A 111 32.28 6.49 -21.58
N LEU A 112 31.17 6.08 -20.97
CA LEU A 112 30.93 6.14 -19.54
C LEU A 112 30.85 4.72 -18.97
N THR A 113 31.76 4.36 -18.06
CA THR A 113 31.73 3.08 -17.34
C THR A 113 31.31 3.32 -15.89
N VAL A 114 30.26 2.63 -15.45
CA VAL A 114 29.70 2.78 -14.10
C VAL A 114 29.93 1.49 -13.30
N LYS A 115 30.94 1.51 -12.41
CA LYS A 115 31.30 0.41 -11.50
C LYS A 115 30.69 0.57 -10.11
N GLY A 116 30.19 1.77 -9.80
CA GLY A 116 29.54 2.10 -8.53
C GLY A 116 28.88 3.47 -8.58
N GLY A 117 27.99 3.76 -7.59
CA GLY A 117 27.26 5.02 -7.52
C GLY A 117 26.15 5.19 -8.56
N ASN A 118 25.66 6.42 -8.69
CA ASN A 118 24.60 6.80 -9.62
C ASN A 118 25.10 7.89 -10.59
N VAL A 119 24.34 8.11 -11.66
CA VAL A 119 24.69 9.10 -12.68
C VAL A 119 23.50 9.98 -13.01
N GLU A 120 23.77 11.28 -13.22
CA GLU A 120 22.81 12.22 -13.81
C GLU A 120 23.39 12.76 -15.12
N ILE A 121 22.66 12.63 -16.22
CA ILE A 121 23.13 12.97 -17.57
C ILE A 121 22.24 14.07 -18.13
N PHE A 122 22.78 15.27 -18.23
CA PHE A 122 22.16 16.41 -18.91
C PHE A 122 22.88 16.73 -20.23
N GLY A 123 24.12 16.26 -20.40
CA GLY A 123 24.94 16.36 -21.60
C GLY A 123 24.79 15.15 -22.53
N THR A 124 25.81 14.93 -23.37
CA THR A 124 25.84 13.85 -24.36
C THR A 124 26.72 12.71 -23.88
N VAL A 125 26.21 11.46 -23.88
CA VAL A 125 26.99 10.26 -23.60
C VAL A 125 26.88 9.27 -24.76
N GLY A 126 28.00 8.93 -25.39
CA GLY A 126 28.06 8.00 -26.51
C GLY A 126 27.71 6.58 -26.14
N SER A 127 28.44 5.96 -25.24
CA SER A 127 28.17 4.62 -24.72
C SER A 127 28.17 4.61 -23.20
N ILE A 128 27.33 3.74 -22.60
CA ILE A 128 27.24 3.55 -21.13
C ILE A 128 27.39 2.06 -20.84
N ASP A 129 28.37 1.73 -20.00
CA ASP A 129 28.63 0.36 -19.54
C ASP A 129 28.44 0.25 -18.03
N PHE A 130 27.42 -0.48 -17.59
CA PHE A 130 27.16 -0.77 -16.19
C PHE A 130 27.87 -2.06 -15.77
N GLN A 131 28.88 -1.94 -14.92
CA GLN A 131 29.60 -3.06 -14.31
C GLN A 131 29.15 -3.35 -12.87
N ASN A 132 28.10 -2.64 -12.40
CA ASN A 132 27.46 -2.87 -11.11
C ASN A 132 25.92 -2.86 -11.28
N ASP A 133 25.26 -3.92 -10.84
CA ASP A 133 23.81 -4.07 -10.98
C ASP A 133 23.00 -3.06 -10.15
N ALA A 134 23.55 -2.58 -9.04
CA ALA A 134 22.90 -1.59 -8.18
C ALA A 134 23.00 -0.15 -8.72
N SER A 135 23.88 0.13 -9.69
CA SER A 135 24.07 1.47 -10.26
C SER A 135 23.01 1.79 -11.30
N ILE A 136 22.51 3.03 -11.25
CA ILE A 136 21.48 3.55 -12.16
C ILE A 136 21.77 4.97 -12.63
N ILE A 137 21.12 5.37 -13.71
CA ILE A 137 20.99 6.77 -14.12
C ILE A 137 19.77 7.35 -13.39
N LYS A 138 20.01 8.34 -12.53
CA LYS A 138 18.93 9.04 -11.82
C LYS A 138 18.13 9.94 -12.74
N VAL A 139 18.82 10.67 -13.61
CA VAL A 139 18.21 11.58 -14.60
C VAL A 139 18.98 11.46 -15.92
N TYR A 140 18.26 11.26 -17.01
CA TYR A 140 18.80 11.29 -18.36
C TYR A 140 18.05 12.32 -19.21
N ALA A 141 18.70 13.45 -19.51
CA ALA A 141 18.16 14.43 -20.43
C ALA A 141 18.42 14.02 -21.88
N VAL A 142 17.40 14.05 -22.71
CA VAL A 142 17.45 13.58 -24.11
C VAL A 142 16.90 14.65 -25.05
N ALA A 143 17.58 14.90 -26.18
CA ALA A 143 17.23 15.94 -27.12
C ALA A 143 16.74 15.42 -28.48
N ASP A 144 16.93 14.15 -28.77
CA ASP A 144 16.62 13.51 -30.06
C ASP A 144 16.09 12.08 -29.89
N ALA A 145 15.56 11.52 -30.97
CA ALA A 145 14.92 10.21 -30.98
C ALA A 145 15.89 9.05 -30.69
N GLU A 146 17.17 9.17 -31.03
CA GLU A 146 18.15 8.09 -30.82
C GLU A 146 18.52 7.99 -29.33
N THR A 147 18.86 9.13 -28.72
CA THR A 147 19.15 9.20 -27.30
C THR A 147 17.91 8.85 -26.46
N PHE A 148 16.70 9.24 -26.91
CA PHE A 148 15.45 8.83 -26.25
C PHE A 148 15.25 7.31 -26.25
N LYS A 149 15.42 6.65 -27.42
CA LYS A 149 15.31 5.18 -27.52
C LYS A 149 16.31 4.47 -26.62
N LYS A 150 17.55 4.98 -26.54
CA LYS A 150 18.58 4.48 -25.65
C LYS A 150 18.16 4.61 -24.18
N ALA A 151 17.66 5.78 -23.77
CA ALA A 151 17.22 6.02 -22.40
C ALA A 151 16.03 5.14 -22.02
N ILE A 152 15.04 4.95 -22.90
CA ILE A 152 13.93 4.01 -22.70
C ILE A 152 14.43 2.57 -22.58
N GLY A 153 15.40 2.14 -23.40
CA GLY A 153 16.01 0.82 -23.26
C GLY A 153 16.62 0.60 -21.87
N LEU A 154 17.28 1.61 -21.33
CA LEU A 154 17.84 1.59 -19.98
C LEU A 154 16.73 1.61 -18.89
N ALA A 155 15.69 2.41 -19.07
CA ALA A 155 14.55 2.43 -18.15
C ALA A 155 13.83 1.07 -18.08
N ASN A 156 13.62 0.42 -19.22
CA ASN A 156 13.00 -0.90 -19.30
C ASN A 156 13.82 -2.02 -18.62
N THR A 157 15.10 -1.79 -18.40
CA THR A 157 15.98 -2.71 -17.65
C THR A 157 16.25 -2.25 -16.21
N GLY A 158 15.55 -1.20 -15.74
CA GLY A 158 15.74 -0.63 -14.40
C GLY A 158 17.04 0.16 -14.23
N LYS A 159 17.73 0.50 -15.32
CA LYS A 159 18.98 1.25 -15.30
C LYS A 159 18.83 2.76 -15.50
N CYS A 160 17.62 3.26 -15.72
CA CYS A 160 17.30 4.69 -15.77
C CYS A 160 16.00 4.95 -15.01
N GLU A 161 16.05 5.86 -14.03
CA GLU A 161 14.90 6.19 -13.18
C GLU A 161 14.01 7.26 -13.82
N LYS A 162 14.62 8.31 -14.36
CA LYS A 162 13.91 9.45 -14.93
C LYS A 162 14.53 9.90 -16.26
N ILE A 163 13.71 10.04 -17.29
CA ILE A 163 14.05 10.62 -18.58
C ILE A 163 13.44 12.02 -18.62
N VAL A 164 14.23 13.03 -19.06
CA VAL A 164 13.80 14.43 -19.19
C VAL A 164 14.01 14.88 -20.64
N LEU A 165 12.98 15.44 -21.28
CA LEU A 165 13.14 15.99 -22.61
C LEU A 165 13.89 17.33 -22.56
N ALA A 166 15.04 17.39 -23.23
CA ALA A 166 15.79 18.63 -23.47
C ALA A 166 15.36 19.33 -24.77
N GLY A 167 14.71 18.63 -25.71
CA GLY A 167 14.20 19.14 -26.96
C GLY A 167 12.87 18.49 -27.36
N ASN A 168 12.23 19.00 -28.40
CA ASN A 168 11.07 18.31 -29.01
C ASN A 168 11.57 17.07 -29.75
N ILE A 169 10.86 15.95 -29.53
CA ILE A 169 11.24 14.64 -30.08
C ILE A 169 10.08 14.07 -30.90
N ALA A 170 10.42 13.53 -32.08
CA ALA A 170 9.46 12.74 -32.87
C ALA A 170 10.05 11.36 -33.15
N LEU A 171 9.25 10.30 -32.88
CA LEU A 171 9.70 8.93 -33.08
C LEU A 171 8.55 7.97 -33.38
N ASP A 172 8.86 6.87 -34.06
CA ASP A 172 7.98 5.70 -34.12
C ASP A 172 8.08 4.95 -32.80
N ALA A 173 6.96 4.91 -32.05
CA ALA A 173 6.82 4.22 -30.79
C ALA A 173 5.98 2.93 -30.91
N SER A 174 5.69 2.48 -32.13
CA SER A 174 4.92 1.26 -32.38
C SER A 174 5.58 0.05 -31.71
N ARG A 175 4.81 -0.62 -30.81
CA ARG A 175 5.26 -1.76 -29.98
C ARG A 175 6.44 -1.44 -29.05
N MET A 176 6.69 -0.19 -28.76
CA MET A 176 7.73 0.21 -27.83
C MET A 176 7.22 0.01 -26.39
N ASN A 177 8.02 -0.64 -25.55
CA ASN A 177 7.80 -0.69 -24.13
C ASN A 177 8.27 0.62 -23.49
N LEU A 178 7.44 1.21 -22.64
CA LEU A 178 7.72 2.43 -21.92
C LEU A 178 7.58 2.18 -20.41
N THR A 179 8.64 2.47 -19.66
CA THR A 179 8.67 2.31 -18.19
C THR A 179 9.41 3.46 -17.52
N GLY A 180 9.29 3.59 -16.20
CA GLY A 180 9.97 4.60 -15.40
C GLY A 180 9.27 5.95 -15.43
N THR A 181 10.01 7.04 -15.30
CA THR A 181 9.47 8.40 -15.30
C THR A 181 9.91 9.14 -16.57
N LEU A 182 8.95 9.66 -17.33
CA LEU A 182 9.14 10.48 -18.50
C LEU A 182 8.65 11.91 -18.23
N ASP A 183 9.56 12.83 -18.01
CA ASP A 183 9.30 14.25 -17.82
C ASP A 183 9.46 14.98 -19.17
N LEU A 184 8.36 15.42 -19.70
CA LEU A 184 8.34 16.14 -20.97
C LEU A 184 8.93 17.57 -20.85
N ASN A 185 9.09 18.09 -19.64
CA ASN A 185 9.75 19.37 -19.37
C ASN A 185 9.26 20.53 -20.27
N GLY A 186 7.97 20.62 -20.49
CA GLY A 186 7.34 21.60 -21.37
C GLY A 186 7.60 21.39 -22.87
N LYS A 187 8.21 20.28 -23.28
CA LYS A 187 8.50 19.94 -24.69
C LYS A 187 7.38 19.14 -25.31
N VAL A 188 7.49 18.95 -26.62
CA VAL A 188 6.56 18.15 -27.42
C VAL A 188 7.20 16.80 -27.76
N LEU A 189 6.53 15.73 -27.40
CA LEU A 189 6.80 14.37 -27.82
C LEU A 189 5.80 13.97 -28.89
N THR A 190 6.25 13.82 -30.14
CA THR A 190 5.40 13.29 -31.21
C THR A 190 5.63 11.79 -31.34
N LEU A 191 4.55 11.02 -31.14
CA LEU A 191 4.57 9.56 -31.23
C LEU A 191 3.93 9.12 -32.56
N ASP A 192 4.69 8.44 -33.38
CA ASP A 192 4.16 7.70 -34.51
C ASP A 192 3.97 6.25 -34.09
N ASN A 193 2.71 5.80 -34.01
CA ASN A 193 2.34 4.43 -33.65
C ASN A 193 1.52 3.79 -34.80
N ALA A 194 1.96 3.99 -36.03
CA ALA A 194 1.21 3.59 -37.22
C ALA A 194 0.85 2.09 -37.28
N THR A 195 1.62 1.22 -36.64
CA THR A 195 1.42 -0.24 -36.73
C THR A 195 0.88 -0.87 -35.43
N ALA A 196 1.13 -0.29 -34.26
CA ALA A 196 0.66 -0.78 -32.98
C ALA A 196 0.80 0.28 -31.88
N ALA A 197 0.12 0.09 -30.77
CA ALA A 197 0.28 0.93 -29.56
C ALA A 197 1.70 0.85 -29.00
N ALA A 198 2.14 1.90 -28.31
CA ALA A 198 3.19 1.79 -27.31
C ALA A 198 2.59 1.14 -26.04
N GLU A 199 3.40 0.48 -25.22
CA GLU A 199 2.91 -0.34 -24.12
C GLU A 199 3.64 -0.07 -22.81
N VAL A 200 2.88 -0.01 -21.72
CA VAL A 200 3.43 -0.22 -20.37
C VAL A 200 3.44 -1.74 -20.12
N PRO A 201 4.59 -2.39 -20.01
CA PRO A 201 4.68 -3.84 -19.84
C PRO A 201 3.97 -4.33 -18.58
N ALA A 202 3.64 -5.63 -18.54
CA ALA A 202 3.03 -6.22 -17.35
C ALA A 202 3.88 -5.97 -16.09
N ASP A 203 3.19 -5.67 -14.98
CA ASP A 203 3.77 -5.40 -13.66
C ASP A 203 4.76 -4.22 -13.61
N ALA A 204 4.83 -3.41 -14.68
CA ALA A 204 5.67 -2.22 -14.77
C ALA A 204 4.89 -0.93 -14.44
N SER A 205 5.63 0.15 -14.22
CA SER A 205 5.06 1.48 -14.00
C SER A 205 5.63 2.50 -14.99
N LEU A 206 4.78 3.40 -15.46
CA LEU A 206 5.14 4.56 -16.27
C LEU A 206 4.50 5.81 -15.69
N THR A 207 5.29 6.84 -15.48
CA THR A 207 4.82 8.20 -15.20
C THR A 207 5.18 9.12 -16.35
N ILE A 208 4.21 9.86 -16.90
CA ILE A 208 4.45 10.89 -17.93
C ILE A 208 3.97 12.22 -17.35
N THR A 209 4.83 13.23 -17.40
CA THR A 209 4.50 14.53 -16.80
C THR A 209 5.03 15.72 -17.63
N GLY A 210 4.32 16.87 -17.52
CA GLY A 210 4.87 18.19 -17.79
C GLY A 210 5.11 18.58 -19.24
N GLY A 211 4.19 18.39 -20.17
CA GLY A 211 4.37 18.84 -21.58
C GLY A 211 3.29 18.38 -22.53
N THR A 212 3.63 18.19 -23.80
CA THR A 212 2.66 17.83 -24.84
C THR A 212 3.03 16.49 -25.51
N ILE A 213 2.03 15.65 -25.74
CA ILE A 213 2.14 14.46 -26.58
C ILE A 213 1.21 14.64 -27.79
N ASN A 214 1.76 14.53 -28.98
CA ASN A 214 1.01 14.54 -30.24
C ASN A 214 1.14 13.19 -30.95
N ALA A 215 0.04 12.73 -31.52
CA ALA A 215 0.03 11.47 -32.28
C ALA A 215 -1.00 11.53 -33.42
N PHE A 216 -0.58 12.08 -34.53
CA PHE A 216 -1.44 12.25 -35.70
C PHE A 216 -1.05 11.33 -36.89
N GLN A 217 -1.94 11.22 -37.87
CA GLN A 217 -1.82 10.38 -39.08
C GLN A 217 -1.93 8.86 -38.84
N LYS A 218 -2.84 8.47 -37.94
CA LYS A 218 -3.08 7.06 -37.58
C LYS A 218 -4.27 6.43 -38.28
N THR A 219 -4.47 6.75 -39.55
CA THR A 219 -5.57 6.20 -40.35
C THR A 219 -5.57 4.67 -40.33
N GLY A 220 -6.67 4.08 -39.87
CA GLY A 220 -6.87 2.64 -39.81
C GLY A 220 -6.35 1.94 -38.53
N VAL A 221 -5.77 2.67 -37.57
CA VAL A 221 -5.37 2.10 -36.29
C VAL A 221 -6.53 2.14 -35.32
N THR A 222 -7.02 0.97 -34.92
CA THR A 222 -8.11 0.81 -33.95
C THR A 222 -7.61 0.73 -32.49
N GLN A 223 -6.31 0.64 -32.28
CA GLN A 223 -5.71 0.54 -30.96
C GLN A 223 -5.45 1.92 -30.35
N ALA A 224 -5.45 1.99 -29.02
CA ALA A 224 -5.05 3.21 -28.32
C ALA A 224 -3.57 3.54 -28.57
N LEU A 225 -3.22 4.83 -28.40
CA LEU A 225 -1.85 5.30 -28.49
C LEU A 225 -0.95 4.57 -27.47
N LEU A 226 -1.44 4.39 -26.25
CA LEU A 226 -0.72 3.77 -25.14
C LEU A 226 -1.58 2.73 -24.46
N LEU A 227 -1.09 1.50 -24.37
CA LEU A 227 -1.73 0.38 -23.67
C LEU A 227 -1.07 0.12 -22.33
N VAL A 228 -1.89 -0.17 -21.32
CA VAL A 228 -1.46 -0.57 -19.97
C VAL A 228 -1.73 -2.05 -19.78
N ASN A 229 -0.69 -2.86 -19.64
CA ASN A 229 -0.80 -4.31 -19.54
C ASN A 229 -1.15 -4.76 -18.09
N LYS A 230 -1.31 -6.09 -17.91
CA LYS A 230 -1.70 -6.73 -16.67
C LYS A 230 -0.79 -6.29 -15.50
N GLY A 231 -1.40 -5.87 -14.37
CA GLY A 231 -0.69 -5.42 -13.17
C GLY A 231 0.11 -4.14 -13.32
N ALA A 232 0.14 -3.55 -14.54
CA ALA A 232 0.91 -2.34 -14.80
C ALA A 232 0.17 -1.07 -14.35
N SER A 233 0.93 0.01 -14.12
CA SER A 233 0.39 1.32 -13.79
C SER A 233 0.88 2.41 -14.74
N LEU A 234 -0.03 3.31 -15.15
CA LEU A 234 0.25 4.52 -15.90
C LEU A 234 -0.28 5.74 -15.16
N LEU A 235 0.60 6.70 -14.90
CA LEU A 235 0.24 8.04 -14.46
C LEU A 235 0.54 9.05 -15.57
N VAL A 236 -0.48 9.82 -16.00
CA VAL A 236 -0.36 10.98 -16.89
C VAL A 236 -0.73 12.22 -16.09
N GLU A 237 0.23 13.12 -15.89
CA GLU A 237 0.04 14.28 -15.02
C GLU A 237 0.59 15.56 -15.63
N ASN A 238 -0.21 16.62 -15.64
CA ASN A 238 0.16 17.93 -16.25
C ASN A 238 0.55 17.82 -17.74
N VAL A 239 -0.18 17.01 -18.52
CA VAL A 239 0.10 16.72 -19.94
C VAL A 239 -1.05 17.18 -20.81
N GLN A 240 -0.71 17.74 -21.96
CA GLN A 240 -1.63 17.91 -23.08
C GLN A 240 -1.38 16.77 -24.08
N LEU A 241 -2.38 15.92 -24.31
CA LEU A 241 -2.30 14.81 -25.25
C LEU A 241 -3.33 15.00 -26.35
N GLU A 242 -2.89 14.97 -27.61
CA GLU A 242 -3.76 15.05 -28.81
C GLU A 242 -3.49 13.89 -29.77
N THR A 243 -4.56 13.24 -30.25
CA THR A 243 -4.44 12.13 -31.22
C THR A 243 -5.67 12.05 -32.15
N ASP A 244 -5.44 11.62 -33.36
CA ASP A 244 -6.50 11.28 -34.35
C ASP A 244 -7.00 9.84 -34.22
N ALA A 245 -6.71 9.15 -33.12
CA ALA A 245 -7.13 7.79 -32.78
C ALA A 245 -7.69 7.74 -31.35
N ALA A 246 -7.68 6.56 -30.70
CA ALA A 246 -7.85 6.42 -29.27
C ALA A 246 -6.54 6.78 -28.53
N ALA A 247 -6.64 7.33 -27.29
CA ALA A 247 -5.44 7.77 -26.57
C ALA A 247 -4.94 6.70 -25.57
N LEU A 248 -5.67 6.44 -24.49
CA LEU A 248 -5.21 5.63 -23.37
C LEU A 248 -6.16 4.45 -23.10
N SER A 249 -5.62 3.27 -22.91
CA SER A 249 -6.42 2.07 -22.62
C SER A 249 -5.65 1.03 -21.80
N PRO A 250 -6.26 0.40 -20.80
CA PRO A 250 -5.83 -0.93 -20.40
C PRO A 250 -5.88 -1.89 -21.59
N ALA A 251 -4.91 -2.79 -21.69
CA ALA A 251 -4.89 -3.80 -22.75
C ALA A 251 -6.03 -4.83 -22.56
N ASN A 252 -6.36 -5.54 -23.60
CA ASN A 252 -7.40 -6.59 -23.49
C ASN A 252 -6.95 -7.69 -22.52
N GLY A 253 -7.73 -7.93 -21.44
CA GLY A 253 -7.39 -8.90 -20.39
C GLY A 253 -6.37 -8.40 -19.37
N ALA A 254 -6.13 -7.10 -19.27
CA ALA A 254 -5.17 -6.48 -18.36
C ALA A 254 -5.68 -6.45 -16.90
N GLU A 255 -5.85 -7.61 -16.30
CA GLU A 255 -6.27 -7.74 -14.90
C GLU A 255 -5.34 -6.96 -13.97
N GLY A 256 -5.91 -6.12 -13.08
CA GLY A 256 -5.17 -5.32 -12.12
C GLY A 256 -4.42 -4.11 -12.71
N ALA A 257 -4.67 -3.74 -13.98
CA ALA A 257 -4.10 -2.53 -14.55
C ALA A 257 -4.63 -1.27 -13.86
N SER A 258 -3.76 -0.26 -13.69
CA SER A 258 -4.09 1.04 -13.11
C SER A 258 -3.78 2.17 -14.09
N LEU A 259 -4.79 3.00 -14.39
CA LEU A 259 -4.65 4.18 -15.25
C LEU A 259 -5.05 5.43 -14.47
N ILE A 260 -4.14 6.36 -14.32
CA ILE A 260 -4.35 7.61 -13.61
C ILE A 260 -4.08 8.79 -14.53
N VAL A 261 -5.04 9.72 -14.66
CA VAL A 261 -4.87 10.97 -15.42
C VAL A 261 -5.21 12.14 -14.48
N ARG A 262 -4.26 13.06 -14.31
CA ARG A 262 -4.40 14.22 -13.42
C ARG A 262 -3.97 15.50 -14.12
N ASN A 263 -4.72 16.60 -13.84
CA ASN A 263 -4.37 17.95 -14.29
C ASN A 263 -4.00 18.01 -15.78
N SER A 264 -4.67 17.20 -16.62
CA SER A 264 -4.30 16.97 -18.02
C SER A 264 -5.46 17.22 -18.98
N THR A 265 -5.12 17.45 -20.22
CA THR A 265 -6.08 17.49 -21.32
C THR A 265 -5.79 16.34 -22.28
N VAL A 266 -6.79 15.51 -22.55
CA VAL A 266 -6.69 14.40 -23.49
C VAL A 266 -7.74 14.56 -24.57
N ALA A 267 -7.30 14.94 -25.75
CA ALA A 267 -8.12 15.11 -26.95
C ALA A 267 -7.87 13.94 -27.93
N ALA A 268 -8.89 13.17 -28.23
CA ALA A 268 -8.80 12.02 -29.12
C ALA A 268 -9.91 12.08 -30.17
N ALA A 269 -9.68 11.55 -31.37
CA ALA A 269 -10.76 11.48 -32.36
C ALA A 269 -11.88 10.53 -31.93
N THR A 270 -11.52 9.45 -31.18
CA THR A 270 -12.48 8.45 -30.73
C THR A 270 -12.58 8.43 -29.19
N TYR A 271 -11.65 7.77 -28.51
CA TYR A 271 -11.65 7.56 -27.06
C TYR A 271 -10.45 8.21 -26.41
N ALA A 272 -10.66 9.14 -25.49
CA ALA A 272 -9.56 9.67 -24.68
C ALA A 272 -9.09 8.62 -23.64
N VAL A 273 -10.04 7.95 -22.98
CA VAL A 273 -9.80 6.82 -22.09
C VAL A 273 -10.81 5.71 -22.39
N THR A 274 -10.33 4.50 -22.64
CA THR A 274 -11.23 3.41 -22.97
C THR A 274 -10.78 2.06 -22.44
N THR A 275 -11.73 1.18 -22.13
CA THR A 275 -11.48 -0.25 -21.95
C THR A 275 -12.17 -1.04 -23.05
N ASN A 276 -12.06 -0.61 -24.29
CA ASN A 276 -12.73 -1.27 -25.43
C ASN A 276 -12.16 -2.67 -25.69
N ALA A 277 -12.51 -3.60 -24.82
CA ALA A 277 -12.01 -4.97 -24.75
C ALA A 277 -13.14 -5.98 -24.91
N SER A 278 -12.83 -7.14 -25.48
CA SER A 278 -13.76 -8.26 -25.64
C SER A 278 -13.71 -9.30 -24.51
N THR A 279 -12.62 -9.29 -23.73
CA THR A 279 -12.41 -10.22 -22.61
C THR A 279 -12.65 -9.49 -21.29
N PRO A 280 -13.45 -10.04 -20.35
CA PRO A 280 -13.66 -9.43 -19.05
C PRO A 280 -12.37 -9.43 -18.24
N PHE A 281 -12.09 -8.30 -17.58
CA PHE A 281 -11.03 -8.13 -16.61
C PHE A 281 -11.37 -6.97 -15.67
N THR A 282 -10.68 -6.86 -14.53
CA THR A 282 -10.84 -5.73 -13.61
C THR A 282 -9.65 -4.79 -13.71
N CYS A 283 -9.90 -3.48 -13.62
CA CYS A 283 -8.87 -2.44 -13.62
C CYS A 283 -9.34 -1.22 -12.82
N ASP A 284 -8.39 -0.38 -12.41
CA ASP A 284 -8.66 0.89 -11.76
C ASP A 284 -8.36 2.05 -12.70
N ILE A 285 -9.34 2.94 -12.90
CA ILE A 285 -9.21 4.16 -13.69
C ILE A 285 -9.54 5.35 -12.81
N LEU A 286 -8.57 6.24 -12.62
CA LEU A 286 -8.70 7.47 -11.83
C LEU A 286 -8.44 8.68 -12.72
N LEU A 287 -9.45 9.51 -12.88
CA LEU A 287 -9.42 10.74 -13.69
C LEU A 287 -9.69 11.92 -12.76
N GLU A 288 -8.73 12.84 -12.63
CA GLU A 288 -8.84 13.96 -11.70
C GLU A 288 -8.46 15.28 -12.38
N ASN A 289 -9.29 16.30 -12.16
CA ASN A 289 -9.03 17.68 -12.60
C ASN A 289 -8.57 17.78 -14.06
N SER A 290 -9.21 17.03 -14.96
CA SER A 290 -8.77 16.82 -16.33
C SER A 290 -9.91 17.00 -17.34
N THR A 291 -9.53 17.32 -18.58
CA THR A 291 -10.48 17.50 -19.69
C THR A 291 -10.30 16.39 -20.73
N PHE A 292 -11.41 15.79 -21.14
CA PHE A 292 -11.47 14.68 -22.09
C PHE A 292 -12.38 15.03 -23.25
N THR A 293 -11.92 14.89 -24.49
CA THR A 293 -12.71 15.10 -25.69
C THR A 293 -12.54 13.95 -26.68
N GLY A 294 -13.61 13.65 -27.44
CA GLY A 294 -13.62 12.56 -28.43
C GLY A 294 -15.02 12.27 -28.97
N SER A 295 -15.19 11.16 -29.70
CA SER A 295 -16.55 10.68 -29.98
C SER A 295 -17.21 10.16 -28.72
N ASP A 296 -16.48 9.37 -27.97
CA ASP A 296 -16.84 8.77 -26.67
C ASP A 296 -15.64 8.93 -25.70
N PRO A 297 -15.38 10.13 -25.18
CA PRO A 297 -14.10 10.41 -24.51
C PRO A 297 -13.78 9.47 -23.36
N VAL A 298 -14.77 9.01 -22.60
CA VAL A 298 -14.57 8.00 -21.53
C VAL A 298 -15.53 6.84 -21.75
N LEU A 299 -14.98 5.68 -22.09
CA LEU A 299 -15.77 4.47 -22.36
C LEU A 299 -15.23 3.26 -21.61
N VAL A 300 -16.00 2.76 -20.64
CA VAL A 300 -15.68 1.59 -19.82
C VAL A 300 -16.63 0.43 -20.17
N ASN A 301 -16.06 -0.64 -20.72
CA ASN A 301 -16.81 -1.81 -21.23
C ASN A 301 -16.68 -3.07 -20.38
N VAL A 302 -15.79 -3.08 -19.40
CA VAL A 302 -15.47 -4.25 -18.55
C VAL A 302 -15.65 -3.89 -17.08
N PRO A 303 -15.65 -4.86 -16.15
CA PRO A 303 -15.91 -4.61 -14.72
C PRO A 303 -14.79 -3.83 -14.03
N CYS A 304 -14.52 -2.61 -14.46
CA CYS A 304 -13.52 -1.73 -13.88
C CYS A 304 -14.09 -0.85 -12.79
N LYS A 305 -13.18 -0.30 -11.98
CA LYS A 305 -13.46 0.79 -11.06
C LYS A 305 -13.08 2.11 -11.72
N LEU A 306 -14.06 2.91 -12.11
CA LEU A 306 -13.89 4.26 -12.64
C LEU A 306 -14.13 5.28 -11.52
N THR A 307 -13.16 6.16 -11.30
CA THR A 307 -13.31 7.34 -10.46
C THR A 307 -13.03 8.59 -11.29
N MET A 308 -13.98 9.51 -11.35
CA MET A 308 -13.83 10.81 -12.00
C MET A 308 -14.10 11.92 -10.97
N ASN A 309 -13.16 12.85 -10.84
CA ASN A 309 -13.28 13.97 -9.91
C ASN A 309 -12.85 15.29 -10.57
N LYS A 310 -13.75 16.27 -10.57
CA LYS A 310 -13.52 17.60 -11.19
C LYS A 310 -13.08 17.51 -12.66
N CYS A 311 -13.72 16.64 -13.42
CA CYS A 311 -13.39 16.42 -14.83
C CYS A 311 -14.45 17.05 -15.75
N ILE A 312 -13.99 17.40 -16.95
CA ILE A 312 -14.85 17.79 -18.08
C ILE A 312 -14.74 16.68 -19.14
N ALA A 313 -15.86 16.13 -19.57
CA ALA A 313 -15.90 15.12 -20.64
C ALA A 313 -16.89 15.58 -21.72
N THR A 314 -16.42 15.86 -22.93
CA THR A 314 -17.26 16.31 -24.05
C THR A 314 -17.12 15.37 -25.22
N GLY A 315 -18.21 14.72 -25.59
CA GLY A 315 -18.23 13.77 -26.69
C GLY A 315 -19.25 14.10 -27.78
N SER A 316 -18.95 13.72 -29.02
CA SER A 316 -19.89 13.88 -30.14
C SER A 316 -20.93 12.77 -30.20
N MET A 317 -20.73 11.63 -29.53
CA MET A 317 -21.72 10.55 -29.41
C MET A 317 -22.12 10.27 -27.95
N HIS A 318 -21.18 10.25 -27.04
CA HIS A 318 -21.40 10.16 -25.60
C HIS A 318 -20.36 11.00 -24.86
N GLY A 319 -20.72 11.52 -23.69
CA GLY A 319 -19.74 12.09 -22.77
C GLY A 319 -19.01 11.00 -21.97
N VAL A 320 -19.78 10.11 -21.32
CA VAL A 320 -19.26 8.98 -20.55
C VAL A 320 -20.13 7.73 -20.76
N VAL A 321 -19.48 6.59 -20.99
CA VAL A 321 -20.15 5.28 -21.11
C VAL A 321 -19.62 4.33 -20.05
N VAL A 322 -20.49 3.73 -19.22
CA VAL A 322 -20.14 2.74 -18.20
C VAL A 322 -20.99 1.49 -18.39
N ARG A 323 -20.38 0.39 -18.80
CA ARG A 323 -21.07 -0.88 -19.06
C ARG A 323 -20.77 -2.00 -18.08
N GLY A 324 -20.02 -1.73 -17.02
CA GLY A 324 -19.70 -2.73 -16.01
C GLY A 324 -18.89 -2.16 -14.86
N GLY A 325 -18.90 -2.86 -13.73
CA GLY A 325 -18.15 -2.48 -12.54
C GLY A 325 -18.74 -1.31 -11.78
N THR A 326 -17.88 -0.47 -11.24
CA THR A 326 -18.29 0.69 -10.41
C THR A 326 -17.82 1.99 -11.01
N ALA A 327 -18.65 3.03 -10.99
CA ALA A 327 -18.25 4.38 -11.34
C ALA A 327 -18.63 5.36 -10.20
N ARG A 328 -17.69 6.18 -9.79
CA ARG A 328 -17.87 7.27 -8.83
C ARG A 328 -17.46 8.57 -9.51
N ILE A 329 -18.43 9.45 -9.76
CA ILE A 329 -18.24 10.67 -10.57
C ILE A 329 -18.65 11.86 -9.73
N THR A 330 -17.70 12.73 -9.42
CA THR A 330 -17.88 13.84 -8.49
C THR A 330 -17.43 15.16 -9.13
N ASP A 331 -18.22 16.23 -8.96
CA ASP A 331 -17.90 17.59 -9.43
C ASP A 331 -17.55 17.65 -10.94
N CYS A 332 -18.17 16.81 -11.75
CA CYS A 332 -17.86 16.69 -13.18
C CYS A 332 -18.88 17.42 -14.05
N ASP A 333 -18.43 17.83 -15.24
CA ASP A 333 -19.26 18.42 -16.30
C ASP A 333 -19.18 17.49 -17.53
N ILE A 334 -20.26 16.81 -17.85
CA ILE A 334 -20.30 15.79 -18.90
C ILE A 334 -21.28 16.24 -19.98
N THR A 335 -20.81 16.33 -21.22
CA THR A 335 -21.60 16.89 -22.32
C THR A 335 -21.64 15.94 -23.51
N LEU A 336 -22.85 15.69 -24.02
CA LEU A 336 -23.05 15.26 -25.41
C LEU A 336 -23.15 16.50 -26.27
N GLU A 337 -22.21 16.69 -27.21
CA GLU A 337 -22.25 17.78 -28.19
C GLU A 337 -22.42 17.20 -29.61
N TYR A 338 -23.69 17.08 -30.03
CA TYR A 338 -24.00 16.45 -31.30
C TYR A 338 -24.31 17.49 -32.40
N ASN A 339 -23.45 17.51 -33.42
CA ASN A 339 -23.48 18.48 -34.52
C ASN A 339 -23.62 17.88 -35.93
N ASP A 340 -23.83 16.55 -36.04
CA ASP A 340 -23.81 15.89 -37.36
C ASP A 340 -24.91 16.39 -38.30
N ASN A 341 -24.53 16.75 -39.51
CA ASN A 341 -25.45 17.23 -40.55
C ASN A 341 -26.28 16.09 -41.20
N ASP A 342 -25.91 14.84 -40.93
CA ASP A 342 -26.64 13.65 -41.44
C ASP A 342 -27.86 13.34 -40.58
N TYR A 343 -28.33 14.30 -39.77
CA TYR A 343 -29.55 14.16 -38.98
C TYR A 343 -30.77 13.65 -39.79
N ASN A 344 -30.89 14.05 -41.06
CA ASN A 344 -31.99 13.62 -41.92
C ASN A 344 -31.84 12.12 -42.36
N ASP A 345 -30.62 11.60 -42.50
CA ASP A 345 -30.38 10.17 -42.76
C ASP A 345 -30.46 9.37 -41.47
N LEU A 346 -30.18 9.96 -40.36
CA LEU A 346 -30.27 9.37 -39.02
C LEU A 346 -31.71 9.35 -38.49
N VAL A 347 -32.65 10.10 -39.03
CA VAL A 347 -34.06 10.11 -38.57
C VAL A 347 -34.67 8.68 -38.59
N GLY A 348 -34.31 7.81 -39.52
CA GLY A 348 -34.63 6.39 -39.48
C GLY A 348 -33.95 5.58 -38.40
N TYR A 349 -32.76 6.00 -37.93
CA TYR A 349 -32.01 5.44 -36.80
C TYR A 349 -32.45 6.04 -35.47
N PHE A 350 -32.85 7.30 -35.45
CA PHE A 350 -33.26 8.01 -34.22
C PHE A 350 -34.52 7.49 -33.59
N ASP A 351 -35.41 6.90 -34.39
CA ASP A 351 -36.59 6.19 -33.82
C ASP A 351 -36.18 4.99 -32.96
N GLN A 352 -34.93 4.51 -33.10
CA GLN A 352 -34.36 3.45 -32.27
C GLN A 352 -33.34 3.93 -31.24
N ARG A 353 -32.88 5.19 -31.28
CA ARG A 353 -31.93 5.83 -30.38
C ARG A 353 -30.66 5.02 -30.09
N GLU A 354 -30.14 4.29 -31.07
CA GLU A 354 -29.13 3.28 -30.87
C GLU A 354 -28.00 3.41 -31.89
N TRP A 355 -26.75 3.35 -31.43
CA TRP A 355 -25.58 3.39 -32.29
C TRP A 355 -24.69 2.16 -32.08
N GLY A 356 -24.12 1.64 -33.15
CA GLY A 356 -23.10 0.59 -33.13
C GLY A 356 -23.56 -0.80 -33.54
N SER A 357 -22.79 -1.46 -34.41
CA SER A 357 -23.07 -2.82 -34.90
C SER A 357 -23.00 -3.85 -33.76
N GLY A 358 -24.13 -4.28 -33.25
CA GLY A 358 -24.26 -5.42 -32.33
C GLY A 358 -24.17 -5.09 -30.85
N ASN A 359 -23.87 -3.87 -30.45
CA ASN A 359 -23.70 -3.45 -29.07
C ASN A 359 -24.47 -2.17 -28.75
N MET A 360 -25.72 -2.16 -29.08
CA MET A 360 -26.63 -1.03 -29.04
C MET A 360 -26.49 -0.16 -27.77
N ILE A 361 -25.87 0.99 -27.92
CA ILE A 361 -25.69 1.99 -26.89
C ILE A 361 -26.52 3.22 -27.28
N THR A 362 -27.43 3.63 -26.44
CA THR A 362 -28.22 4.86 -26.67
C THR A 362 -27.32 6.08 -26.48
N LEU A 363 -27.33 7.00 -27.46
CA LEU A 363 -26.62 8.25 -27.38
C LEU A 363 -27.13 9.10 -26.22
N ALA A 364 -26.23 9.56 -25.37
CA ALA A 364 -26.54 10.38 -24.19
C ALA A 364 -25.30 11.10 -23.70
N ALA A 365 -25.44 12.13 -22.88
CA ALA A 365 -24.28 12.66 -22.19
C ALA A 365 -23.66 11.58 -21.28
N MET A 366 -24.48 10.77 -20.63
CA MET A 366 -24.00 9.57 -19.93
C MET A 366 -24.87 8.35 -20.24
N THR A 367 -24.23 7.23 -20.60
CA THR A 367 -24.90 5.94 -20.81
C THR A 367 -24.40 4.90 -19.83
N ILE A 368 -25.33 4.22 -19.14
CA ILE A 368 -25.05 3.21 -18.12
C ILE A 368 -25.66 1.88 -18.55
N GLY A 369 -24.86 0.82 -18.49
CA GLY A 369 -25.27 -0.53 -18.86
C GLY A 369 -25.36 -0.74 -20.36
N ASN A 370 -26.06 -1.78 -20.79
CA ASN A 370 -26.11 -2.20 -22.20
C ASN A 370 -27.40 -2.92 -22.55
N LYS A 371 -27.97 -2.65 -23.71
CA LYS A 371 -29.15 -3.28 -24.24
C LYS A 371 -28.87 -4.59 -25.01
N SER A 372 -27.64 -4.84 -25.44
CA SER A 372 -27.27 -6.05 -26.19
C SER A 372 -27.25 -7.32 -25.31
N ASN A 373 -27.75 -8.39 -25.85
CA ASN A 373 -27.81 -9.69 -25.18
C ASN A 373 -26.50 -10.50 -25.23
N ASN A 374 -25.48 -10.05 -25.98
CA ASN A 374 -24.37 -10.92 -26.39
C ASN A 374 -23.00 -10.50 -25.89
N ALA A 375 -22.79 -9.28 -25.40
CA ALA A 375 -21.52 -8.84 -24.89
C ALA A 375 -21.71 -7.81 -23.78
N TYR A 376 -20.68 -7.64 -22.92
CA TYR A 376 -20.65 -6.61 -21.85
C TYR A 376 -21.82 -6.71 -20.86
N GLN A 377 -22.13 -7.93 -20.42
CA GLN A 377 -23.19 -8.20 -19.45
C GLN A 377 -22.60 -8.26 -18.05
N TYR A 378 -22.44 -7.10 -17.42
CA TYR A 378 -21.89 -7.01 -16.07
C TYR A 378 -22.80 -6.18 -15.17
N PRO A 379 -22.85 -6.49 -13.86
CA PRO A 379 -23.49 -5.59 -12.91
C PRO A 379 -22.78 -4.25 -12.93
N THR A 380 -23.55 -3.18 -12.88
CA THR A 380 -23.02 -1.82 -13.02
C THR A 380 -23.55 -0.95 -11.88
N ASP A 381 -22.64 -0.34 -11.11
CA ASP A 381 -22.98 0.53 -9.97
C ASP A 381 -22.38 1.90 -10.19
N VAL A 382 -23.23 2.91 -10.36
CA VAL A 382 -22.84 4.29 -10.67
C VAL A 382 -23.35 5.23 -9.59
N ALA A 383 -22.48 6.10 -9.08
CA ALA A 383 -22.85 7.20 -8.21
C ALA A 383 -22.35 8.53 -8.77
N LEU A 384 -23.26 9.51 -8.84
CA LEU A 384 -23.00 10.87 -9.30
C LEU A 384 -23.16 11.83 -8.13
N VAL A 385 -22.21 12.74 -7.98
CA VAL A 385 -22.20 13.74 -6.93
C VAL A 385 -21.91 15.09 -7.56
N ASN A 386 -22.79 16.08 -7.33
CA ASN A 386 -22.61 17.43 -7.86
C ASN A 386 -22.14 17.46 -9.32
N THR A 387 -22.69 16.57 -10.15
CA THR A 387 -22.27 16.36 -11.54
C THR A 387 -23.33 16.91 -12.49
N LYS A 388 -22.88 17.55 -13.58
CA LYS A 388 -23.76 18.08 -14.61
C LYS A 388 -23.73 17.20 -15.83
N LEU A 389 -24.89 16.85 -16.35
CA LEU A 389 -25.07 16.14 -17.61
C LEU A 389 -25.77 17.06 -18.61
N ASN A 390 -25.02 17.54 -19.59
CA ASN A 390 -25.42 18.57 -20.54
C ASN A 390 -25.67 18.00 -21.95
N LEU A 391 -26.50 18.70 -22.69
CA LEU A 391 -26.84 18.42 -24.07
C LEU A 391 -26.56 19.67 -24.91
N GLY A 392 -25.53 19.61 -25.74
CA GLY A 392 -25.07 20.70 -26.59
C GLY A 392 -25.09 20.35 -28.08
N GLY A 393 -24.64 21.26 -28.92
CA GLY A 393 -24.64 21.16 -30.36
C GLY A 393 -26.03 21.37 -30.99
N LEU A 394 -26.11 21.27 -32.31
CA LEU A 394 -27.33 21.53 -33.05
C LEU A 394 -28.48 20.59 -32.73
N TYR A 395 -28.16 19.33 -32.43
CA TYR A 395 -29.15 18.25 -32.25
C TYR A 395 -29.05 17.55 -30.88
N GLY A 396 -28.14 17.94 -30.00
CA GLY A 396 -27.98 17.30 -28.71
C GLY A 396 -29.25 17.24 -27.87
N SER A 397 -30.13 18.26 -27.97
CA SER A 397 -31.41 18.30 -27.25
C SER A 397 -32.39 17.17 -27.64
N HIS A 398 -32.13 16.39 -28.66
CA HIS A 398 -32.96 15.25 -29.07
C HIS A 398 -32.69 13.99 -28.23
N PHE A 399 -31.54 13.94 -27.54
CA PHE A 399 -31.07 12.80 -26.77
C PHE A 399 -31.38 12.95 -25.28
N PRO A 400 -31.36 11.86 -24.49
CA PRO A 400 -31.40 11.93 -23.04
C PRO A 400 -30.07 12.49 -22.46
N ALA A 401 -30.12 13.17 -21.33
CA ALA A 401 -28.93 13.54 -20.59
C ALA A 401 -28.26 12.32 -19.95
N LEU A 402 -29.07 11.41 -19.38
CA LEU A 402 -28.65 10.11 -18.87
C LEU A 402 -29.58 9.03 -19.39
N TYR A 403 -29.00 7.96 -19.89
CA TYR A 403 -29.70 6.74 -20.25
C TYR A 403 -29.13 5.54 -19.47
N ALA A 404 -29.97 4.80 -18.81
CA ALA A 404 -29.59 3.58 -18.10
C ALA A 404 -30.39 2.38 -18.57
N TYR A 405 -29.70 1.26 -18.81
CA TYR A 405 -30.32 0.01 -19.22
C TYR A 405 -29.67 -1.19 -18.50
N ALA A 406 -30.47 -1.97 -17.80
CA ALA A 406 -30.02 -3.21 -17.18
C ALA A 406 -30.42 -4.42 -18.03
N ASN A 407 -29.48 -5.30 -18.28
CA ASN A 407 -29.73 -6.58 -18.90
C ASN A 407 -30.67 -7.47 -18.06
N GLN A 408 -31.43 -8.35 -18.70
CA GLN A 408 -32.46 -9.17 -18.05
C GLN A 408 -31.94 -10.44 -17.38
N GLY A 409 -30.61 -10.54 -17.11
CA GLY A 409 -30.00 -11.66 -16.39
C GLY A 409 -30.08 -11.52 -14.88
N GLU A 410 -30.12 -12.60 -14.14
CA GLU A 410 -29.96 -12.59 -12.68
C GLU A 410 -28.55 -12.06 -12.33
N GLY A 411 -28.46 -11.10 -11.40
CA GLY A 411 -27.20 -10.47 -11.02
C GLY A 411 -26.66 -9.41 -12.00
N LEU A 412 -27.37 -9.09 -13.08
CA LEU A 412 -26.93 -8.09 -14.08
C LEU A 412 -27.62 -6.72 -13.92
N GLY A 413 -27.98 -6.34 -12.71
CA GLY A 413 -28.66 -5.09 -12.42
C GLY A 413 -27.77 -3.86 -12.62
N VAL A 414 -28.43 -2.70 -12.78
CA VAL A 414 -27.82 -1.38 -12.71
C VAL A 414 -28.28 -0.70 -11.43
N THR A 415 -27.33 -0.21 -10.65
CA THR A 415 -27.58 0.72 -9.54
C THR A 415 -27.14 2.11 -9.98
N LEU A 416 -28.04 3.09 -9.89
CA LEU A 416 -27.76 4.48 -10.14
C LEU A 416 -28.07 5.28 -8.89
N ALA A 417 -27.09 5.93 -8.32
CA ALA A 417 -27.23 6.86 -7.22
C ALA A 417 -26.84 8.27 -7.66
N TYR A 418 -27.57 9.30 -7.25
CA TYR A 418 -27.18 10.67 -7.46
C TYR A 418 -27.68 11.59 -6.36
N ASP A 419 -26.93 12.64 -6.06
CA ASP A 419 -27.30 13.62 -5.04
C ASP A 419 -28.14 14.77 -5.62
N SER A 420 -28.71 15.59 -4.73
CA SER A 420 -29.57 16.71 -5.10
C SER A 420 -28.86 17.87 -5.82
N ARG A 421 -27.51 17.87 -5.86
CA ARG A 421 -26.70 18.86 -6.56
C ARG A 421 -26.47 18.50 -8.02
N CYS A 422 -26.74 17.25 -8.41
CA CYS A 422 -26.65 16.84 -9.80
C CYS A 422 -27.65 17.61 -10.67
N GLN A 423 -27.22 18.00 -11.86
CA GLN A 423 -28.02 18.73 -12.84
C GLN A 423 -28.10 17.91 -14.12
N PHE A 424 -29.31 17.62 -14.54
CA PHE A 424 -29.57 16.91 -15.78
C PHE A 424 -30.26 17.85 -16.77
N ALA A 425 -29.74 18.02 -17.98
CA ALA A 425 -30.38 18.80 -19.03
C ALA A 425 -31.76 18.26 -19.41
N LYS A 426 -31.98 16.96 -19.19
CA LYS A 426 -33.28 16.27 -19.22
C LYS A 426 -33.31 15.22 -18.11
N GLU A 427 -34.49 14.89 -17.61
CA GLU A 427 -34.68 13.80 -16.64
C GLU A 427 -34.03 12.48 -17.12
N PRO A 428 -33.42 11.70 -16.21
CA PRO A 428 -32.84 10.41 -16.53
C PRO A 428 -33.84 9.47 -17.20
N GLU A 429 -33.46 8.86 -18.30
CA GLU A 429 -34.25 7.87 -19.02
C GLU A 429 -33.83 6.45 -18.64
N LEU A 430 -34.79 5.66 -18.12
CA LEU A 430 -34.55 4.30 -17.65
C LEU A 430 -35.17 3.31 -18.63
N GLY A 431 -34.34 2.62 -19.42
CA GLY A 431 -34.75 1.73 -20.49
C GLY A 431 -35.22 0.35 -20.05
N SER A 432 -35.01 -0.02 -18.76
CA SER A 432 -35.41 -1.33 -18.24
C SER A 432 -35.89 -1.29 -16.79
N LYS A 433 -36.46 -2.41 -16.29
CA LYS A 433 -37.03 -2.52 -14.94
C LYS A 433 -36.00 -2.93 -13.86
N ASN A 434 -34.84 -3.41 -14.28
CA ASN A 434 -33.80 -3.91 -13.34
C ASN A 434 -32.81 -2.81 -12.92
N ILE A 435 -33.30 -1.59 -12.79
CA ILE A 435 -32.52 -0.44 -12.38
C ILE A 435 -32.98 0.01 -11.02
N VAL A 436 -32.05 0.06 -10.06
CA VAL A 436 -32.29 0.63 -8.74
C VAL A 436 -31.77 2.07 -8.74
N VAL A 437 -32.66 3.01 -8.51
CA VAL A 437 -32.31 4.43 -8.46
C VAL A 437 -32.39 4.95 -7.03
N ASN A 438 -31.32 5.59 -6.55
CA ASN A 438 -31.25 6.33 -5.31
C ASN A 438 -30.97 7.81 -5.61
N ASN A 439 -31.99 8.63 -5.64
CA ASN A 439 -31.88 10.08 -5.88
C ASN A 439 -31.71 10.94 -4.62
N ALA A 440 -31.56 10.29 -3.47
CA ALA A 440 -31.23 10.94 -2.19
C ALA A 440 -29.82 10.58 -1.74
N TYR A 441 -28.98 10.12 -2.65
CA TYR A 441 -27.60 9.78 -2.37
C TYR A 441 -26.82 11.03 -1.92
N ASN A 442 -26.19 10.93 -0.78
CA ASN A 442 -25.39 12.02 -0.23
C ASN A 442 -24.04 11.46 0.26
N PRO A 443 -23.08 11.19 -0.64
CA PRO A 443 -21.75 10.77 -0.24
C PRO A 443 -21.05 11.93 0.47
N TRP A 444 -20.25 11.57 1.46
CA TRP A 444 -19.35 12.52 2.09
C TRP A 444 -18.25 12.95 1.09
N ASP A 445 -17.88 14.24 1.12
CA ASP A 445 -16.86 14.84 0.24
C ASP A 445 -15.41 14.70 0.75
N GLY A 446 -15.24 14.01 1.89
CA GLY A 446 -13.94 13.79 2.53
C GLY A 446 -13.48 14.90 3.48
N VAL A 447 -14.18 16.04 3.52
CA VAL A 447 -13.75 17.23 4.31
C VAL A 447 -14.87 17.92 5.07
N SER A 448 -16.10 17.91 4.57
CA SER A 448 -17.20 18.62 5.22
C SER A 448 -17.54 18.03 6.59
N THR A 449 -17.89 18.91 7.52
CA THR A 449 -18.34 18.58 8.86
C THR A 449 -19.71 19.17 9.13
N GLU A 450 -20.54 18.42 9.84
CA GLU A 450 -21.88 18.89 10.28
C GLU A 450 -21.97 18.73 11.79
N GLU A 451 -22.20 19.83 12.50
CA GLU A 451 -22.27 19.82 13.96
C GLU A 451 -23.40 18.95 14.47
N VAL A 452 -23.11 18.15 15.50
CA VAL A 452 -24.11 17.33 16.19
C VAL A 452 -24.38 17.93 17.56
N THR A 453 -25.64 18.29 17.80
CA THR A 453 -26.09 18.67 19.12
C THR A 453 -26.66 17.48 19.88
N PRO A 454 -26.43 17.34 21.20
CA PRO A 454 -26.94 16.20 21.93
C PRO A 454 -28.47 16.22 22.00
N ASN A 455 -29.08 15.05 21.94
CA ASN A 455 -30.52 14.86 22.13
C ASN A 455 -30.95 15.09 23.60
N ALA A 456 -32.23 14.93 23.90
CA ALA A 456 -32.76 15.14 25.26
C ALA A 456 -32.15 14.15 26.30
N ALA A 457 -31.58 13.05 25.89
CA ALA A 457 -30.88 12.09 26.75
C ALA A 457 -29.37 12.41 26.91
N GLY A 458 -28.88 13.46 26.24
CA GLY A 458 -27.46 13.83 26.21
C GLY A 458 -26.62 13.04 25.23
N GLU A 459 -27.22 12.25 24.34
CA GLU A 459 -26.52 11.47 23.32
C GLU A 459 -26.30 12.29 22.03
N TYR A 460 -25.14 12.15 21.40
CA TYR A 460 -24.80 12.70 20.10
C TYR A 460 -25.16 11.70 19.01
N GLU A 461 -26.29 11.91 18.35
CA GLU A 461 -26.80 11.01 17.31
C GLU A 461 -26.15 11.35 15.95
N VAL A 462 -25.40 10.39 15.40
CA VAL A 462 -24.65 10.52 14.16
C VAL A 462 -25.34 9.69 13.07
N ALA A 463 -25.81 10.36 12.02
CA ALA A 463 -26.54 9.75 10.91
C ALA A 463 -25.82 9.92 9.56
N SER A 464 -24.76 10.75 9.49
CA SER A 464 -24.08 11.06 8.24
C SER A 464 -22.55 11.03 8.39
N PRO A 465 -21.80 10.85 7.29
CA PRO A 465 -20.35 10.95 7.30
C PRO A 465 -19.83 12.33 7.77
N ALA A 466 -20.50 13.41 7.40
CA ALA A 466 -20.14 14.76 7.80
C ALA A 466 -20.27 14.97 9.32
N GLN A 467 -21.31 14.36 9.95
CA GLN A 467 -21.47 14.36 11.41
C GLN A 467 -20.40 13.52 12.09
N LEU A 468 -20.04 12.37 11.52
CA LEU A 468 -18.92 11.56 12.04
C LEU A 468 -17.58 12.32 11.92
N ALA A 469 -17.36 13.03 10.81
CA ALA A 469 -16.20 13.88 10.61
C ALA A 469 -16.16 15.07 11.60
N TRP A 470 -17.31 15.61 11.97
CA TRP A 470 -17.41 16.63 13.03
C TRP A 470 -16.97 16.04 14.39
N VAL A 471 -17.38 14.82 14.74
CA VAL A 471 -16.88 14.14 15.95
C VAL A 471 -15.36 14.02 15.92
N ALA A 472 -14.79 13.62 14.77
CA ALA A 472 -13.34 13.51 14.62
C ALA A 472 -12.65 14.89 14.78
N ALA A 473 -13.15 15.92 14.12
CA ALA A 473 -12.62 17.28 14.22
C ALA A 473 -12.71 17.83 15.66
N THR A 474 -13.82 17.58 16.34
CA THR A 474 -14.08 18.02 17.72
C THR A 474 -13.14 17.35 18.71
N VAL A 475 -12.94 16.03 18.60
CA VAL A 475 -11.97 15.30 19.45
C VAL A 475 -10.54 15.78 19.14
N ASN A 476 -10.19 15.93 17.87
CA ASN A 476 -8.87 16.41 17.44
C ASN A 476 -8.65 17.90 17.79
N GLY A 477 -9.71 18.65 18.06
CA GLY A 477 -9.70 20.01 18.61
C GLY A 477 -9.55 20.09 20.13
N GLY A 478 -9.60 18.95 20.85
CA GLY A 478 -9.36 18.86 22.30
C GLY A 478 -10.54 18.44 23.16
N GLU A 479 -11.77 18.37 22.63
CA GLU A 479 -12.95 17.85 23.34
C GLU A 479 -12.85 16.32 23.43
N LYS A 480 -12.91 15.77 24.63
CA LYS A 480 -12.64 14.33 24.84
C LYS A 480 -13.90 13.46 24.85
N PHE A 481 -15.09 14.06 24.83
CA PHE A 481 -16.36 13.37 25.00
C PHE A 481 -16.44 12.53 26.30
N GLU A 482 -15.68 12.88 27.33
CA GLU A 482 -15.71 12.19 28.62
C GLU A 482 -17.14 12.22 29.19
N ASP A 483 -17.63 11.07 29.64
CA ASP A 483 -19.02 10.86 30.12
C ASP A 483 -20.12 11.15 29.09
N LYS A 484 -19.77 11.27 27.80
CA LYS A 484 -20.73 11.50 26.69
C LYS A 484 -20.83 10.27 25.81
N THR A 485 -22.01 10.09 25.19
CA THR A 485 -22.26 9.01 24.25
C THR A 485 -22.43 9.57 22.84
N VAL A 486 -21.66 9.04 21.90
CA VAL A 486 -21.83 9.23 20.45
C VAL A 486 -22.47 7.94 19.92
N LYS A 487 -23.62 8.03 19.25
CA LYS A 487 -24.40 6.87 18.81
C LYS A 487 -24.73 6.95 17.33
N LEU A 488 -24.43 5.89 16.59
CA LEU A 488 -24.83 5.83 15.19
C LEU A 488 -26.33 5.52 15.07
N THR A 489 -27.02 6.31 14.27
CA THR A 489 -28.44 6.08 13.94
C THR A 489 -28.67 5.57 12.53
N SER A 490 -27.66 5.68 11.64
CA SER A 490 -27.67 5.19 10.27
C SER A 490 -26.37 4.52 9.90
N ASP A 491 -26.38 3.69 8.85
CA ASP A 491 -25.16 3.25 8.20
C ASP A 491 -24.47 4.44 7.55
N ILE A 492 -23.13 4.45 7.59
CA ILE A 492 -22.30 5.55 7.10
C ILE A 492 -21.37 5.07 6.00
N ASP A 493 -21.39 5.75 4.87
CA ASP A 493 -20.44 5.50 3.78
C ASP A 493 -19.41 6.66 3.70
N LEU A 494 -18.15 6.36 3.98
CA LEU A 494 -17.05 7.33 3.88
C LEU A 494 -16.56 7.52 2.43
N ALA A 495 -17.21 6.87 1.45
CA ALA A 495 -16.94 6.99 0.02
C ALA A 495 -15.48 6.75 -0.40
N GLY A 496 -14.66 6.15 0.46
CA GLY A 496 -13.24 5.91 0.21
C GLY A 496 -12.34 7.15 0.31
N HIS A 497 -12.88 8.27 0.77
CA HIS A 497 -12.07 9.45 1.06
C HIS A 497 -11.11 9.21 2.22
N ALA A 498 -9.99 9.94 2.22
CA ALA A 498 -9.00 9.86 3.29
C ALA A 498 -9.65 10.21 4.64
N TRP A 499 -9.57 9.29 5.58
CA TRP A 499 -10.12 9.47 6.92
C TRP A 499 -9.05 9.99 7.89
N THR A 500 -9.42 11.02 8.66
CA THR A 500 -8.62 11.49 9.80
C THR A 500 -9.11 10.76 11.05
N PRO A 501 -8.26 9.97 11.73
CA PRO A 501 -8.65 9.21 12.92
C PRO A 501 -9.27 10.08 14.03
N ILE A 502 -10.27 9.57 14.72
CA ILE A 502 -10.86 10.20 15.91
C ILE A 502 -9.85 10.10 17.07
N GLY A 503 -9.31 11.23 17.50
CA GLY A 503 -8.19 11.28 18.41
C GLY A 503 -6.84 11.01 17.73
N ASN A 504 -5.81 11.63 18.24
CA ASN A 504 -4.45 11.51 17.72
C ASN A 504 -3.49 11.18 18.85
N GLY A 505 -2.45 10.43 18.57
CA GLY A 505 -1.43 10.07 19.55
C GLY A 505 -0.12 9.74 18.87
N SER A 506 0.97 10.16 19.49
CA SER A 506 2.32 9.84 19.06
C SER A 506 2.98 8.81 19.96
N ARG A 507 4.14 8.33 19.54
CA ARG A 507 4.93 7.24 20.14
C ARG A 507 5.08 7.31 21.68
N LEU A 508 5.06 6.15 22.29
CA LEU A 508 5.20 5.88 23.72
C LEU A 508 6.47 6.44 24.40
N GLY A 509 7.41 7.07 23.70
CA GLY A 509 8.66 7.56 24.29
C GLY A 509 8.58 8.92 24.96
N SER A 510 7.56 9.73 24.69
CA SER A 510 7.47 11.12 25.15
C SER A 510 6.22 11.44 25.96
N LEU A 511 5.33 10.48 26.27
CA LEU A 511 4.08 10.70 27.00
C LEU A 511 3.12 11.78 26.44
N ALA A 512 3.46 12.37 25.31
CA ALA A 512 2.60 13.30 24.58
C ALA A 512 1.55 12.51 23.82
N MET A 513 0.62 11.89 24.54
CA MET A 513 -0.61 11.44 23.94
C MET A 513 -1.41 12.68 23.57
N GLY A 514 -1.60 12.91 22.28
CA GLY A 514 -2.39 14.03 21.77
C GLY A 514 -3.85 13.98 22.21
N ASN A 515 -4.75 14.46 21.40
CA ASN A 515 -6.16 14.43 21.70
C ASN A 515 -6.71 13.01 21.68
N GLN A 516 -7.54 12.64 22.64
CA GLN A 516 -7.97 11.27 22.88
C GLN A 516 -9.48 11.22 23.05
N PHE A 517 -10.08 10.17 22.51
CA PHE A 517 -11.48 9.88 22.77
C PHE A 517 -11.62 9.17 24.12
N LYS A 518 -12.50 9.69 24.99
CA LYS A 518 -12.77 9.16 26.33
C LYS A 518 -14.23 8.80 26.58
N GLY A 519 -15.11 9.10 25.63
CA GLY A 519 -16.53 8.84 25.71
C GLY A 519 -16.91 7.41 25.36
N THR A 520 -18.19 7.20 25.21
CA THR A 520 -18.75 5.97 24.63
C THR A 520 -19.11 6.22 23.18
N PHE A 521 -18.59 5.41 22.27
CA PHE A 521 -19.02 5.34 20.89
C PHE A 521 -19.82 4.06 20.69
N ASP A 522 -21.13 4.18 20.55
CA ASP A 522 -22.04 3.06 20.26
C ASP A 522 -22.35 3.03 18.76
N GLY A 523 -21.77 2.07 18.06
CA GLY A 523 -22.11 1.81 16.65
C GLY A 523 -23.55 1.34 16.46
N ASN A 524 -24.28 0.95 17.53
CA ASN A 524 -25.68 0.55 17.48
C ASN A 524 -26.00 -0.49 16.41
N GLY A 525 -25.05 -1.39 16.15
CA GLY A 525 -25.13 -2.41 15.11
C GLY A 525 -25.02 -1.88 13.67
N LYS A 526 -24.79 -0.58 13.47
CA LYS A 526 -24.64 0.06 12.17
C LYS A 526 -23.28 -0.22 11.54
N THR A 527 -23.20 0.01 10.23
CA THR A 527 -22.00 -0.21 9.42
C THR A 527 -21.39 1.12 9.01
N ILE A 528 -20.07 1.25 9.21
CA ILE A 528 -19.25 2.27 8.55
C ILE A 528 -18.51 1.57 7.41
N SER A 529 -18.73 2.04 6.17
CA SER A 529 -18.14 1.45 4.97
C SER A 529 -17.14 2.38 4.28
N ASN A 530 -16.24 1.78 3.49
CA ASN A 530 -15.25 2.47 2.67
C ASN A 530 -14.30 3.36 3.51
N LEU A 531 -13.95 2.91 4.72
CA LEU A 531 -12.92 3.56 5.54
C LEU A 531 -11.56 3.44 4.83
N ASN A 532 -10.97 4.58 4.47
CA ASN A 532 -9.68 4.64 3.80
C ASN A 532 -8.69 5.48 4.61
N ILE A 533 -7.59 4.86 5.04
CA ILE A 533 -6.48 5.52 5.73
C ILE A 533 -5.19 5.15 5.01
N ASN A 534 -4.65 6.12 4.27
CA ASN A 534 -3.38 5.99 3.56
C ASN A 534 -2.46 7.12 4.02
N MET A 535 -1.50 6.79 4.89
CA MET A 535 -0.56 7.75 5.46
C MET A 535 0.88 7.29 5.17
N THR A 536 1.56 7.98 4.29
CA THR A 536 2.94 7.66 3.88
C THR A 536 4.02 8.31 4.76
N LYS A 537 3.66 9.23 5.67
CA LYS A 537 4.60 9.96 6.53
C LYS A 537 4.22 9.83 8.00
N GLY A 538 5.19 9.46 8.84
CA GLY A 538 5.11 9.47 10.30
C GLY A 538 5.10 8.06 10.90
N THR A 539 6.16 7.72 11.63
CA THR A 539 6.34 6.40 12.28
C THR A 539 5.56 6.24 13.59
N ASP A 540 4.93 7.30 14.09
CA ASP A 540 4.58 7.43 15.51
C ASP A 540 3.08 7.62 15.78
N PHE A 541 2.19 7.42 14.80
CA PHE A 541 0.76 7.67 14.97
C PHE A 541 -0.03 6.38 15.20
N ALA A 542 -0.99 6.46 16.12
CA ALA A 542 -2.05 5.47 16.27
C ALA A 542 -3.12 5.69 15.20
N VAL A 543 -3.42 4.67 14.41
CA VAL A 543 -4.21 4.77 13.18
C VAL A 543 -5.36 3.78 13.18
N GLY A 544 -6.54 4.26 12.86
CA GLY A 544 -7.79 3.51 12.74
C GLY A 544 -8.97 4.44 12.56
N LEU A 545 -10.19 3.94 12.63
CA LEU A 545 -11.35 4.82 12.78
C LEU A 545 -11.15 5.75 13.99
N PHE A 546 -10.65 5.18 15.09
CA PHE A 546 -10.12 5.90 16.23
C PHE A 546 -8.59 5.79 16.26
N GLY A 547 -7.91 6.90 16.43
CA GLY A 547 -6.48 6.91 16.69
C GLY A 547 -6.20 6.43 18.13
N VAL A 548 -6.71 7.16 19.12
CA VAL A 548 -6.50 6.85 20.56
C VAL A 548 -7.82 6.86 21.33
N VAL A 549 -8.10 5.74 22.02
CA VAL A 549 -9.18 5.61 23.01
C VAL A 549 -8.54 5.44 24.38
N ASN A 550 -8.80 6.38 25.30
CA ASN A 550 -8.26 6.38 26.67
C ASN A 550 -9.35 6.35 27.73
N GLY A 551 -9.60 5.22 28.36
CA GLY A 551 -10.68 5.01 29.32
C GLY A 551 -12.08 5.02 28.68
N GLY A 552 -12.19 5.31 27.39
CA GLY A 552 -13.44 5.33 26.64
C GLY A 552 -13.86 3.95 26.12
N MET A 553 -15.03 3.90 25.49
CA MET A 553 -15.63 2.67 24.96
C MET A 553 -15.96 2.80 23.48
N VAL A 554 -15.66 1.76 22.69
CA VAL A 554 -16.12 1.59 21.31
C VAL A 554 -16.87 0.27 21.22
N MET A 555 -18.13 0.31 20.82
CA MET A 555 -18.96 -0.89 20.87
C MET A 555 -19.98 -1.01 19.75
N ASN A 556 -20.43 -2.26 19.49
CA ASN A 556 -21.55 -2.59 18.58
C ASN A 556 -21.39 -2.01 17.16
N LEU A 557 -20.18 -2.04 16.61
CA LEU A 557 -19.84 -1.40 15.34
C LEU A 557 -19.47 -2.43 14.26
N LYS A 558 -19.91 -2.21 13.03
CA LYS A 558 -19.46 -2.97 11.87
C LYS A 558 -18.62 -2.05 10.95
N LEU A 559 -17.50 -2.57 10.48
CA LEU A 559 -16.62 -1.91 9.51
C LEU A 559 -16.56 -2.75 8.24
N GLN A 560 -16.80 -2.15 7.08
CA GLN A 560 -16.86 -2.86 5.80
C GLN A 560 -16.01 -2.17 4.73
N LYS A 561 -15.34 -2.93 3.87
CA LYS A 561 -14.46 -2.40 2.81
C LYS A 561 -13.41 -1.46 3.39
N VAL A 562 -12.72 -1.92 4.42
CA VAL A 562 -11.67 -1.15 5.10
C VAL A 562 -10.39 -1.20 4.27
N ALA A 563 -9.72 -0.07 4.10
CA ALA A 563 -8.39 0.05 3.52
C ALA A 563 -7.51 0.88 4.47
N VAL A 564 -6.64 0.21 5.22
CA VAL A 564 -5.65 0.86 6.09
C VAL A 564 -4.26 0.50 5.58
N ASP A 565 -3.64 1.45 4.89
CA ASP A 565 -2.31 1.32 4.27
C ASP A 565 -1.34 2.34 4.88
N VAL A 566 -0.62 1.91 5.90
CA VAL A 566 0.24 2.80 6.71
C VAL A 566 1.61 2.15 6.97
N PRO A 567 2.43 1.97 5.94
CA PRO A 567 3.66 1.16 5.98
C PRO A 567 4.69 1.62 7.01
N THR A 568 4.53 2.81 7.58
CA THR A 568 5.42 3.38 8.59
C THR A 568 4.81 3.45 9.99
N SER A 569 3.52 3.10 10.17
CA SER A 569 2.86 3.15 11.48
C SER A 569 3.25 1.99 12.39
N GLU A 570 3.32 2.26 13.69
CA GLU A 570 3.57 1.28 14.76
C GLU A 570 2.29 0.84 15.50
N MET A 571 1.12 1.41 15.20
CA MET A 571 -0.14 1.14 15.91
C MET A 571 -1.32 1.30 14.94
N ALA A 572 -1.59 0.27 14.17
CA ALA A 572 -2.62 0.34 13.14
C ALA A 572 -3.71 -0.71 13.32
N ALA A 573 -4.95 -0.27 13.14
CA ALA A 573 -6.11 -1.16 13.10
C ALA A 573 -7.24 -0.54 12.26
N ALA A 574 -8.26 -1.33 11.93
CA ALA A 574 -9.47 -0.77 11.34
C ALA A 574 -10.28 0.03 12.37
N ALA A 575 -10.41 -0.47 13.60
CA ALA A 575 -11.22 0.19 14.63
C ALA A 575 -10.40 1.16 15.51
N VAL A 576 -9.43 0.68 16.29
CA VAL A 576 -8.72 1.49 17.27
C VAL A 576 -7.22 1.30 17.14
N GLY A 577 -6.48 2.36 16.81
CA GLY A 577 -5.01 2.31 16.72
C GLY A 577 -4.37 2.02 18.09
N MET A 578 -4.75 2.75 19.13
CA MET A 578 -4.28 2.56 20.50
C MET A 578 -5.43 2.59 21.52
N LEU A 579 -5.54 1.54 22.31
CA LEU A 579 -6.44 1.41 23.46
C LEU A 579 -5.63 1.55 24.76
N THR A 580 -6.05 2.43 25.66
CA THR A 580 -5.33 2.70 26.91
C THR A 580 -6.29 3.09 28.04
N GLY A 581 -5.77 3.18 29.29
CA GLY A 581 -6.50 3.73 30.42
C GLY A 581 -7.76 2.93 30.81
N GLU A 582 -7.72 1.61 30.75
CA GLU A 582 -8.86 0.71 31.01
C GLU A 582 -10.02 0.85 30.00
N GLY A 583 -9.72 1.38 28.79
CA GLY A 583 -10.71 1.49 27.73
C GLY A 583 -11.27 0.14 27.27
N THR A 584 -12.42 0.18 26.59
CA THR A 584 -13.13 -1.05 26.16
C THR A 584 -13.43 -1.00 24.66
N VAL A 585 -13.20 -2.13 23.97
CA VAL A 585 -13.67 -2.38 22.60
C VAL A 585 -14.50 -3.66 22.61
N SER A 586 -15.78 -3.57 22.31
CA SER A 586 -16.68 -4.72 22.39
C SER A 586 -17.66 -4.84 21.23
N GLY A 587 -17.88 -6.08 20.75
CA GLY A 587 -18.84 -6.33 19.68
C GLY A 587 -18.52 -5.60 18.38
N VAL A 588 -17.25 -5.36 18.08
CA VAL A 588 -16.80 -4.74 16.82
C VAL A 588 -16.51 -5.84 15.79
N GLU A 589 -17.10 -5.71 14.62
CA GLU A 589 -16.90 -6.64 13.50
C GLU A 589 -16.27 -5.93 12.30
N VAL A 590 -15.11 -6.38 11.84
CA VAL A 590 -14.49 -5.95 10.57
C VAL A 590 -14.87 -6.96 9.50
N LEU A 591 -15.86 -6.60 8.69
CA LEU A 591 -16.52 -7.52 7.75
C LEU A 591 -15.71 -7.79 6.48
N SER A 592 -14.89 -6.82 6.03
CA SER A 592 -14.05 -6.98 4.84
C SER A 592 -13.02 -5.87 4.71
N GLY A 593 -11.98 -6.10 3.89
CA GLY A 593 -10.93 -5.16 3.61
C GLY A 593 -9.56 -5.62 4.09
N HIS A 594 -8.67 -4.68 4.38
CA HIS A 594 -7.32 -5.00 4.84
C HIS A 594 -6.75 -3.96 5.81
N VAL A 595 -5.80 -4.41 6.64
CA VAL A 595 -4.93 -3.57 7.47
C VAL A 595 -3.49 -3.94 7.14
N ALA A 596 -2.73 -2.99 6.57
CA ALA A 596 -1.34 -3.15 6.19
C ALA A 596 -0.48 -2.06 6.86
N ALA A 597 0.44 -2.47 7.75
CA ALA A 597 1.29 -1.52 8.48
C ALA A 597 2.65 -2.11 8.88
N ALA A 598 3.52 -1.29 9.48
CA ALA A 598 4.84 -1.73 9.92
C ALA A 598 4.78 -2.61 11.17
N ARG A 599 4.19 -2.11 12.25
CA ARG A 599 4.21 -2.77 13.57
C ARG A 599 2.90 -2.58 14.32
N GLY A 600 2.61 -3.48 15.28
CA GLY A 600 1.43 -3.36 16.14
C GLY A 600 0.13 -3.36 15.33
N ASN A 601 -0.02 -4.32 14.42
CA ASN A 601 -1.13 -4.39 13.48
C ASN A 601 -2.16 -5.40 13.97
N GLY A 602 -3.38 -4.94 14.17
CA GLY A 602 -4.52 -5.77 14.43
C GLY A 602 -5.74 -5.31 13.64
N ALA A 603 -6.70 -6.16 13.35
CA ALA A 603 -7.92 -5.68 12.70
C ALA A 603 -8.76 -4.80 13.63
N ILE A 604 -8.81 -5.12 14.91
CA ILE A 604 -9.64 -4.45 15.92
C ILE A 604 -8.83 -3.40 16.71
N VAL A 605 -7.69 -3.80 17.27
CA VAL A 605 -6.82 -2.90 18.04
C VAL A 605 -5.37 -3.07 17.59
N GLY A 606 -4.70 -1.97 17.27
CA GLY A 606 -3.28 -1.99 16.94
C GLY A 606 -2.43 -2.28 18.18
N ARG A 607 -2.61 -1.46 19.22
CA ARG A 607 -1.88 -1.60 20.51
C ARG A 607 -2.79 -1.37 21.71
N MET A 608 -2.65 -2.19 22.73
CA MET A 608 -3.29 -2.03 24.04
C MET A 608 -2.24 -1.86 25.13
N ILE A 609 -2.41 -0.89 26.03
CA ILE A 609 -1.51 -0.59 27.15
C ILE A 609 -2.30 -0.06 28.35
N LYS A 610 -1.75 -0.21 29.56
CA LYS A 610 -2.33 0.33 30.79
C LYS A 610 -3.77 -0.13 31.06
N GLY A 611 -4.00 -1.42 30.97
CA GLY A 611 -5.32 -2.01 31.18
C GLY A 611 -6.22 -1.94 29.94
N GLY A 612 -7.41 -2.51 30.06
CA GLY A 612 -8.46 -2.48 29.06
C GLY A 612 -9.03 -3.84 28.67
N THR A 613 -10.16 -3.80 27.96
CA THR A 613 -10.88 -5.00 27.55
C THR A 613 -11.22 -4.98 26.06
N ILE A 614 -10.96 -6.10 25.39
CA ILE A 614 -11.42 -6.36 24.03
C ILE A 614 -12.29 -7.61 24.07
N SER A 615 -13.58 -7.50 23.75
CA SER A 615 -14.51 -8.62 23.91
C SER A 615 -15.52 -8.76 22.77
N GLY A 616 -15.84 -10.00 22.39
CA GLY A 616 -16.88 -10.31 21.40
C GLY A 616 -16.62 -9.75 20.00
N CYS A 617 -15.36 -9.49 19.65
CA CYS A 617 -14.99 -8.89 18.38
C CYS A 617 -14.71 -9.94 17.29
N LYS A 618 -14.98 -9.58 16.01
CA LYS A 618 -14.75 -10.48 14.86
C LYS A 618 -13.96 -9.79 13.76
N ASN A 619 -13.02 -10.52 13.17
CA ASN A 619 -12.24 -10.07 12.00
C ASN A 619 -12.44 -11.00 10.80
N TYR A 620 -12.83 -10.43 9.65
CA TYR A 620 -12.85 -11.09 8.34
C TYR A 620 -11.88 -10.44 7.34
N ALA A 621 -11.27 -9.32 7.71
CA ALA A 621 -10.30 -8.60 6.88
C ALA A 621 -8.91 -9.25 6.94
N THR A 622 -8.09 -9.04 5.91
CA THR A 622 -6.69 -9.44 5.94
C THR A 622 -5.85 -8.50 6.80
N VAL A 623 -4.90 -9.06 7.56
CA VAL A 623 -3.94 -8.27 8.34
C VAL A 623 -2.53 -8.60 7.88
N THR A 624 -1.78 -7.58 7.47
CA THR A 624 -0.40 -7.74 7.01
C THR A 624 0.54 -6.81 7.77
N GLY A 625 1.75 -7.31 8.09
CA GLY A 625 2.76 -6.50 8.75
C GLY A 625 4.16 -6.76 8.22
N THR A 626 4.95 -5.69 8.07
CA THR A 626 6.36 -5.78 7.64
C THR A 626 7.35 -5.81 8.80
N GLY A 627 6.88 -5.49 10.02
CA GLY A 627 7.68 -5.47 11.25
C GLY A 627 7.07 -6.36 12.35
N ALA A 628 7.28 -6.00 13.60
CA ALA A 628 6.90 -6.80 14.76
C ALA A 628 5.41 -6.67 15.14
N ASN A 629 4.85 -7.69 15.79
CA ASN A 629 3.58 -7.71 16.49
C ASN A 629 2.35 -7.58 15.56
N VAL A 630 2.08 -8.64 14.83
CA VAL A 630 0.92 -8.75 13.94
C VAL A 630 -0.09 -9.73 14.53
N GLY A 631 -1.33 -9.32 14.70
CA GLY A 631 -2.40 -10.16 15.20
C GLY A 631 -3.72 -10.00 14.46
N GLY A 632 -4.51 -11.03 14.36
CA GLY A 632 -5.82 -10.97 13.68
C GLY A 632 -6.82 -10.04 14.38
N ILE A 633 -6.73 -9.92 15.70
CA ILE A 633 -7.55 -9.04 16.53
C ILE A 633 -6.71 -7.89 17.10
N VAL A 634 -5.58 -8.21 17.75
CA VAL A 634 -4.74 -7.25 18.46
C VAL A 634 -3.29 -7.40 18.02
N GLY A 635 -2.66 -6.32 17.57
CA GLY A 635 -1.23 -6.34 17.23
C GLY A 635 -0.38 -6.61 18.46
N ALA A 636 -0.51 -5.77 19.48
CA ALA A 636 0.21 -5.92 20.75
C ALA A 636 -0.57 -5.47 21.98
N ALA A 637 -0.53 -6.26 23.05
CA ALA A 637 -0.98 -5.92 24.40
C ALA A 637 0.23 -5.91 25.34
N TYR A 638 0.79 -4.72 25.60
CA TYR A 638 2.06 -4.59 26.33
C TYR A 638 1.86 -4.57 27.85
N TYR A 639 2.66 -5.37 28.53
CA TYR A 639 2.78 -5.28 29.98
C TYR A 639 3.22 -3.87 30.40
N THR A 640 2.55 -3.34 31.43
CA THR A 640 2.94 -2.12 32.13
C THR A 640 3.08 -2.41 33.61
N ALA A 641 4.05 -1.74 34.25
CA ALA A 641 4.36 -1.97 35.67
C ALA A 641 3.24 -1.58 36.63
N ASP A 642 2.22 -0.87 36.16
CA ASP A 642 1.10 -0.31 36.92
C ASP A 642 0.13 -1.39 37.47
N GLY A 643 0.32 -2.67 37.11
CA GLY A 643 -0.46 -3.81 37.59
C GLY A 643 -1.89 -3.88 37.04
N GLN A 644 -2.26 -3.08 36.07
CA GLN A 644 -3.58 -3.07 35.44
C GLN A 644 -3.79 -4.31 34.55
N THR A 645 -5.00 -4.90 34.66
CA THR A 645 -5.34 -6.10 33.91
C THR A 645 -5.78 -5.75 32.48
N MET A 646 -5.25 -6.47 31.53
CA MET A 646 -5.71 -6.46 30.13
C MET A 646 -6.45 -7.76 29.82
N THR A 647 -7.57 -7.67 29.13
CA THR A 647 -8.41 -8.82 28.78
C THR A 647 -8.71 -8.83 27.27
N ILE A 648 -8.59 -10.00 26.65
CA ILE A 648 -9.00 -10.28 25.27
C ILE A 648 -9.87 -11.55 25.33
N GLU A 649 -11.15 -11.40 25.07
CA GLU A 649 -12.05 -12.54 25.26
C GLU A 649 -13.15 -12.66 24.20
N ASN A 650 -13.60 -13.89 23.97
CA ASN A 650 -14.72 -14.17 23.06
C ASN A 650 -14.52 -13.57 21.65
N CYS A 651 -13.28 -13.49 21.17
CA CYS A 651 -12.94 -12.90 19.88
C CYS A 651 -12.68 -13.98 18.81
N TYR A 652 -13.04 -13.66 17.56
CA TYR A 652 -12.96 -14.60 16.44
C TYR A 652 -12.16 -13.98 15.28
N ASN A 653 -11.15 -14.70 14.80
CA ASN A 653 -10.41 -14.33 13.58
C ASN A 653 -10.74 -15.29 12.44
N TYR A 654 -11.33 -14.75 11.38
CA TYR A 654 -11.60 -15.42 10.10
C TYR A 654 -10.71 -14.88 8.97
N GLY A 655 -10.04 -13.73 9.18
CA GLY A 655 -9.16 -13.10 8.21
C GLY A 655 -7.75 -13.66 8.24
N THR A 656 -7.11 -13.76 7.09
CA THR A 656 -5.71 -14.20 7.00
C THR A 656 -4.78 -13.19 7.69
N VAL A 657 -3.76 -13.70 8.38
CA VAL A 657 -2.75 -12.86 9.05
C VAL A 657 -1.38 -13.22 8.50
N THR A 658 -0.66 -12.22 8.01
CA THR A 658 0.67 -12.41 7.41
C THR A 658 1.66 -11.41 7.97
N GLY A 659 2.83 -11.88 8.41
CA GLY A 659 3.93 -11.03 8.84
C GLY A 659 5.23 -11.39 8.14
N THR A 660 6.02 -10.39 7.73
CA THR A 660 7.34 -10.60 7.11
C THR A 660 8.48 -10.53 8.12
N ALA A 661 8.21 -10.11 9.36
CA ALA A 661 9.15 -10.07 10.47
C ALA A 661 8.41 -10.10 11.82
N GLY A 662 9.14 -10.34 12.92
CA GLY A 662 8.61 -10.28 14.28
C GLY A 662 7.70 -11.44 14.66
N VAL A 663 6.63 -11.16 15.40
CA VAL A 663 5.72 -12.16 15.95
C VAL A 663 4.34 -12.06 15.31
N VAL A 664 3.73 -13.19 14.94
CA VAL A 664 2.49 -13.25 14.16
C VAL A 664 1.50 -14.22 14.80
N GLY A 665 0.38 -13.71 15.30
CA GLY A 665 -0.64 -14.51 15.98
C GLY A 665 -2.04 -14.36 15.38
N GLY A 666 -2.85 -15.41 15.46
CA GLY A 666 -4.21 -15.38 14.93
C GLY A 666 -5.12 -14.43 15.71
N ILE A 667 -4.92 -14.31 17.00
CA ILE A 667 -5.64 -13.36 17.88
C ILE A 667 -4.72 -12.20 18.26
N ALA A 668 -3.55 -12.47 18.83
CA ALA A 668 -2.61 -11.42 19.23
C ALA A 668 -1.18 -11.76 18.80
N GLY A 669 -0.46 -10.74 18.27
CA GLY A 669 0.97 -10.90 17.99
C GLY A 669 1.76 -11.01 19.29
N LEU A 670 1.81 -9.95 20.09
CA LEU A 670 2.39 -9.94 21.41
C LEU A 670 1.30 -9.70 22.46
N SER A 671 1.33 -10.44 23.56
CA SER A 671 0.31 -10.31 24.62
C SER A 671 0.91 -10.41 26.02
N ALA A 672 0.46 -9.53 26.91
CA ALA A 672 0.55 -9.67 28.36
C ALA A 672 -0.87 -9.73 28.99
N ALA A 673 -1.89 -9.89 28.15
CA ALA A 673 -3.29 -9.94 28.56
C ALA A 673 -3.73 -11.35 28.99
N ASN A 674 -4.87 -11.41 29.70
CA ASN A 674 -5.65 -12.63 29.84
C ASN A 674 -6.42 -12.84 28.52
N VAL A 675 -6.06 -13.86 27.76
CA VAL A 675 -6.71 -14.24 26.50
C VAL A 675 -7.61 -15.45 26.77
N SER A 676 -8.90 -15.33 26.49
CA SER A 676 -9.82 -16.44 26.80
C SER A 676 -10.95 -16.60 25.78
N ASN A 677 -11.37 -17.84 25.57
CA ASN A 677 -12.51 -18.22 24.71
C ASN A 677 -12.40 -17.64 23.28
N CYS A 678 -11.18 -17.43 22.77
CA CYS A 678 -10.94 -16.88 21.44
C CYS A 678 -10.74 -18.00 20.41
N VAL A 679 -11.12 -17.73 19.17
CA VAL A 679 -11.07 -18.72 18.08
C VAL A 679 -10.36 -18.13 16.87
N ASN A 680 -9.38 -18.85 16.37
CA ASN A 680 -8.77 -18.59 15.06
C ASN A 680 -9.22 -19.65 14.05
N GLU A 681 -9.89 -19.23 13.00
CA GLU A 681 -10.38 -20.10 11.91
C GLU A 681 -9.49 -20.00 10.66
N SER A 682 -8.58 -19.03 10.58
CA SER A 682 -7.85 -18.69 9.36
C SER A 682 -6.38 -19.05 9.43
N ALA A 683 -5.76 -19.16 8.26
CA ALA A 683 -4.33 -19.43 8.13
C ALA A 683 -3.48 -18.26 8.64
N ILE A 684 -2.41 -18.57 9.37
CA ILE A 684 -1.45 -17.64 9.92
C ILE A 684 -0.08 -17.92 9.29
N THR A 685 0.50 -16.91 8.66
CA THR A 685 1.80 -17.06 7.99
C THR A 685 2.80 -16.03 8.50
N GLY A 686 3.96 -16.46 8.94
CA GLY A 686 5.04 -15.59 9.39
C GLY A 686 6.38 -15.90 8.73
N LYS A 687 7.25 -14.88 8.68
CA LYS A 687 8.71 -15.01 8.41
C LYS A 687 9.50 -14.44 9.57
N GLY A 688 8.95 -14.46 10.76
CA GLY A 688 9.51 -13.81 11.94
C GLY A 688 9.92 -14.79 13.04
N ASN A 689 9.97 -14.29 14.28
CA ASN A 689 10.43 -15.06 15.42
C ASN A 689 9.42 -16.14 15.81
N ASP A 690 8.22 -15.74 16.21
CA ASP A 690 7.20 -16.66 16.72
C ASP A 690 5.92 -16.54 15.91
N VAL A 691 5.30 -17.69 15.63
CA VAL A 691 4.06 -17.73 14.85
C VAL A 691 3.09 -18.67 15.53
N ALA A 692 1.89 -18.22 15.83
CA ALA A 692 0.92 -19.05 16.49
C ALA A 692 -0.54 -18.83 16.09
N GLY A 693 -1.37 -19.82 16.32
CA GLY A 693 -2.81 -19.75 16.04
C GLY A 693 -3.56 -18.76 16.93
N ILE A 694 -3.13 -18.58 18.18
CA ILE A 694 -3.79 -17.66 19.11
C ILE A 694 -2.85 -16.51 19.50
N VAL A 695 -1.78 -16.75 20.23
CA VAL A 695 -0.84 -15.73 20.68
C VAL A 695 0.57 -16.09 20.25
N ALA A 696 1.22 -15.25 19.45
CA ALA A 696 2.57 -15.57 19.02
C ALA A 696 3.59 -15.49 20.18
N GLU A 697 3.57 -14.40 20.96
CA GLU A 697 4.41 -14.27 22.17
C GLU A 697 3.55 -13.83 23.37
N GLN A 698 3.44 -14.68 24.40
CA GLN A 698 2.84 -14.32 25.67
C GLN A 698 3.95 -13.91 26.65
N GLN A 699 3.94 -12.64 27.08
CA GLN A 699 5.08 -12.03 27.74
C GLN A 699 4.73 -11.48 29.13
N ASN A 700 5.54 -11.83 30.13
CA ASN A 700 5.59 -11.27 31.49
C ASN A 700 4.33 -11.42 32.35
N ALA A 701 3.13 -11.57 31.78
CA ALA A 701 1.88 -11.65 32.54
C ALA A 701 0.76 -12.34 31.74
N GLY A 702 -0.40 -12.47 32.33
CA GLY A 702 -1.61 -12.94 31.69
C GLY A 702 -1.70 -14.45 31.55
N SER A 703 -2.66 -14.89 30.78
CA SER A 703 -2.95 -16.30 30.53
C SER A 703 -3.59 -16.53 29.17
N VAL A 704 -3.56 -17.76 28.65
CA VAL A 704 -4.27 -18.17 27.43
C VAL A 704 -5.16 -19.36 27.78
N LYS A 705 -6.48 -19.15 27.81
CA LYS A 705 -7.41 -20.15 28.34
C LYS A 705 -8.60 -20.42 27.41
N ASN A 706 -8.93 -21.70 27.24
CA ASN A 706 -10.12 -22.17 26.50
C ASN A 706 -10.19 -21.63 25.05
N CYS A 707 -9.06 -21.38 24.43
CA CYS A 707 -8.97 -20.90 23.06
C CYS A 707 -8.90 -22.06 22.06
N THR A 708 -9.34 -21.83 20.84
CA THR A 708 -9.33 -22.84 19.78
C THR A 708 -8.66 -22.30 18.51
N ASN A 709 -7.70 -23.05 17.99
CA ASN A 709 -7.13 -22.84 16.67
C ASN A 709 -7.57 -23.91 15.68
N ARG A 710 -8.12 -23.49 14.53
CA ARG A 710 -8.42 -24.37 13.39
C ARG A 710 -7.63 -24.03 12.13
N GLY A 711 -7.00 -22.86 12.09
CA GLY A 711 -6.20 -22.40 10.97
C GLY A 711 -4.82 -23.10 10.89
N GLU A 712 -4.32 -23.27 9.67
CA GLU A 712 -2.94 -23.74 9.45
C GLU A 712 -1.95 -22.66 9.89
N ILE A 713 -0.90 -23.07 10.61
CA ILE A 713 0.15 -22.19 11.10
C ILE A 713 1.43 -22.49 10.33
N ARG A 714 1.99 -21.44 9.71
CA ARG A 714 3.20 -21.55 8.89
C ARG A 714 4.23 -20.48 9.27
N ASN A 715 5.41 -20.91 9.69
CA ASN A 715 6.57 -20.05 9.86
C ASN A 715 7.63 -20.39 8.78
N ASN A 716 7.90 -19.45 7.90
CA ASN A 716 8.80 -19.63 6.76
C ASN A 716 10.28 -19.38 7.10
N THR A 717 10.63 -19.29 8.39
CA THR A 717 12.00 -19.14 8.88
C THR A 717 12.29 -20.17 9.98
N ALA A 718 13.54 -20.56 10.13
CA ALA A 718 14.01 -21.34 11.25
C ALA A 718 14.34 -20.41 12.45
N SER A 719 13.34 -19.65 12.92
CA SER A 719 13.42 -18.83 14.14
C SER A 719 12.74 -19.58 15.29
N TYR A 720 12.53 -18.94 16.41
CA TYR A 720 12.02 -19.51 17.67
C TYR A 720 10.74 -20.37 17.56
N GLY A 721 9.75 -20.15 18.40
CA GLY A 721 8.63 -21.06 18.56
C GLY A 721 7.50 -20.90 17.54
N THR A 722 7.03 -22.03 16.99
CA THR A 722 5.82 -22.09 16.15
C THR A 722 4.80 -22.99 16.81
N ALA A 723 3.54 -22.58 16.94
CA ALA A 723 2.57 -23.38 17.68
C ALA A 723 1.12 -23.21 17.24
N GLY A 724 0.29 -24.20 17.60
CA GLY A 724 -1.15 -24.10 17.43
C GLY A 724 -1.79 -23.03 18.33
N ILE A 725 -1.28 -22.82 19.53
CA ILE A 725 -1.87 -21.90 20.53
C ILE A 725 -0.92 -20.76 20.91
N VAL A 726 0.25 -21.05 21.50
CA VAL A 726 1.22 -20.02 21.92
C VAL A 726 2.60 -20.31 21.35
N GLY A 727 3.15 -19.38 20.53
CA GLY A 727 4.47 -19.53 19.96
C GLY A 727 5.57 -19.54 21.04
N TRP A 728 5.57 -18.53 21.90
CA TRP A 728 6.57 -18.39 22.95
C TRP A 728 5.97 -17.86 24.26
N ILE A 729 6.23 -18.57 25.36
CA ILE A 729 6.02 -18.07 26.71
C ILE A 729 7.33 -17.49 27.21
N ARG A 730 7.34 -16.17 27.46
CA ARG A 730 8.57 -15.43 27.74
C ARG A 730 8.45 -14.47 28.92
N TYR A 731 9.46 -14.47 29.78
CA TYR A 731 9.68 -13.45 30.78
C TYR A 731 10.88 -12.59 30.42
N ASN A 732 10.65 -11.33 30.02
CA ASN A 732 11.69 -10.36 29.71
C ASN A 732 12.03 -9.58 30.96
N GLY A 733 13.32 -9.71 31.43
CA GLY A 733 13.88 -8.84 32.42
C GLY A 733 13.12 -8.85 33.74
N ALA A 734 12.88 -10.03 34.34
CA ALA A 734 12.60 -10.10 35.76
C ALA A 734 13.78 -9.46 36.50
N THR A 735 13.68 -8.17 36.74
CA THR A 735 14.60 -7.42 37.56
C THR A 735 14.02 -7.27 38.96
N LYS A 736 14.83 -6.83 39.90
CA LYS A 736 14.39 -6.51 41.24
C LYS A 736 13.23 -5.51 41.25
N ASP A 737 13.11 -4.69 40.23
CA ASP A 737 12.10 -3.64 40.05
C ASP A 737 10.84 -4.16 39.27
N TYR A 738 10.95 -5.30 38.61
CA TYR A 738 9.87 -5.94 37.88
C TYR A 738 9.81 -7.45 38.25
N PRO A 739 9.39 -7.81 39.44
CA PRO A 739 9.27 -9.20 39.82
C PRO A 739 8.16 -9.88 39.01
N VAL A 740 8.35 -11.17 38.68
CA VAL A 740 7.31 -12.01 38.08
C VAL A 740 6.17 -12.11 39.09
N LYS A 741 5.08 -11.41 38.85
CA LYS A 741 3.91 -11.39 39.73
C LYS A 741 3.05 -12.64 39.57
N ASN A 742 2.97 -13.20 38.36
CA ASN A 742 2.11 -14.36 38.06
C ASN A 742 2.77 -15.28 37.04
N VAL A 743 2.60 -16.58 37.22
CA VAL A 743 2.99 -17.60 36.25
C VAL A 743 2.03 -17.54 35.05
N ILE A 744 2.54 -17.49 33.84
CA ILE A 744 1.71 -17.58 32.60
C ILE A 744 1.09 -18.98 32.53
N GLU A 745 -0.25 -19.04 32.41
CA GLU A 745 -1.01 -20.27 32.30
C GLU A 745 -1.60 -20.43 30.90
N VAL A 746 -1.31 -21.53 30.25
CA VAL A 746 -1.88 -21.96 28.97
C VAL A 746 -2.73 -23.21 29.24
N THR A 747 -4.04 -23.03 29.37
CA THR A 747 -4.90 -24.09 29.97
C THR A 747 -6.22 -24.25 29.20
N GLY A 748 -6.62 -25.48 28.97
CA GLY A 748 -7.92 -25.84 28.38
C GLY A 748 -8.06 -25.51 26.90
N ASN A 749 -6.96 -25.23 26.19
CA ASN A 749 -6.96 -24.84 24.78
C ASN A 749 -7.02 -26.06 23.85
N THR A 750 -7.51 -25.84 22.62
CA THR A 750 -7.57 -26.90 21.61
C THR A 750 -6.98 -26.44 20.28
N ASN A 751 -6.07 -27.22 19.72
CA ASN A 751 -5.52 -27.01 18.40
C ASN A 751 -5.96 -28.11 17.42
N TYR A 752 -6.51 -27.71 16.28
CA TYR A 752 -6.84 -28.57 15.14
C TYR A 752 -5.97 -28.25 13.91
N GLY A 753 -5.31 -27.10 13.91
CA GLY A 753 -4.55 -26.63 12.75
C GLY A 753 -3.20 -27.33 12.62
N LYS A 754 -2.81 -27.58 11.38
CA LYS A 754 -1.45 -28.00 11.05
C LYS A 754 -0.44 -26.94 11.49
N VAL A 755 0.72 -27.35 12.02
CA VAL A 755 1.80 -26.44 12.44
C VAL A 755 3.06 -26.76 11.65
N SER A 756 3.66 -25.77 11.01
CA SER A 756 4.85 -25.96 10.19
C SER A 756 5.84 -24.80 10.27
N GLY A 757 7.14 -25.13 10.37
CA GLY A 757 8.25 -24.17 10.40
C GLY A 757 8.72 -23.80 11.80
N GLY A 758 9.64 -22.85 11.87
CA GLY A 758 10.32 -22.48 13.11
C GLY A 758 11.43 -23.47 13.51
N ASN A 759 12.18 -23.12 14.56
CA ASN A 759 13.10 -24.06 15.20
C ASN A 759 12.32 -25.07 16.03
N ASP A 760 11.39 -24.58 16.82
CA ASP A 760 10.63 -25.34 17.82
C ASP A 760 9.16 -25.34 17.41
N ALA A 761 8.57 -26.50 17.13
CA ALA A 761 7.15 -26.60 16.83
C ALA A 761 6.41 -27.38 17.94
N GLY A 762 5.39 -26.74 18.48
CA GLY A 762 4.50 -27.38 19.45
C GLY A 762 3.04 -27.41 19.00
N GLY A 763 2.34 -28.49 19.24
CA GLY A 763 0.89 -28.52 18.96
C GLY A 763 0.13 -27.48 19.79
N ILE A 764 0.59 -27.18 20.99
CA ILE A 764 0.03 -26.18 21.91
C ILE A 764 1.00 -25.02 22.13
N VAL A 765 2.23 -25.29 22.58
CA VAL A 765 3.24 -24.24 22.86
C VAL A 765 4.52 -24.57 22.09
N GLY A 766 5.08 -23.60 21.36
CA GLY A 766 6.35 -23.76 20.65
C GLY A 766 7.51 -23.80 21.64
N THR A 767 7.72 -22.74 22.38
CA THR A 767 8.80 -22.60 23.37
C THR A 767 8.28 -22.08 24.71
N VAL A 768 8.71 -22.70 25.83
CA VAL A 768 8.53 -22.16 27.18
C VAL A 768 9.90 -21.72 27.71
N TYR A 769 10.00 -20.48 28.13
CA TYR A 769 11.24 -19.89 28.63
C TYR A 769 11.14 -19.56 30.12
N ASN A 770 11.87 -20.32 30.93
CA ASN A 770 12.03 -20.22 32.37
C ASN A 770 10.81 -20.64 33.23
N LEU A 771 9.59 -20.14 32.89
CA LEU A 771 8.44 -20.30 33.80
C LEU A 771 7.14 -20.41 32.97
N GLY A 772 6.26 -21.34 33.29
CA GLY A 772 4.97 -21.49 32.61
C GLY A 772 4.21 -22.74 33.02
N LYS A 773 2.88 -22.68 32.93
CA LYS A 773 1.99 -23.84 33.11
C LYS A 773 1.24 -24.14 31.84
N VAL A 774 1.37 -25.34 31.35
CA VAL A 774 0.73 -25.84 30.11
C VAL A 774 -0.13 -27.04 30.47
N ASN A 775 -1.37 -26.81 30.84
CA ASN A 775 -2.20 -27.85 31.46
C ASN A 775 -3.56 -28.04 30.77
N ASP A 776 -4.08 -29.27 30.78
CA ASP A 776 -5.44 -29.59 30.32
C ASP A 776 -5.72 -29.23 28.84
N ASN A 777 -4.71 -29.11 28.01
CA ASN A 777 -4.85 -28.77 26.59
C ASN A 777 -5.02 -29.99 25.68
N LYS A 778 -5.59 -29.77 24.51
CA LYS A 778 -5.82 -30.82 23.50
C LYS A 778 -5.19 -30.42 22.15
N ASN A 779 -4.34 -31.27 21.62
CA ASN A 779 -3.78 -31.09 20.29
C ASN A 779 -4.28 -32.20 19.36
N PHE A 780 -4.98 -31.80 18.30
CA PHE A 780 -5.48 -32.62 17.20
C PHE A 780 -4.87 -32.23 15.85
N ALA A 781 -3.69 -31.59 15.87
CA ALA A 781 -2.98 -31.21 14.64
C ALA A 781 -2.70 -32.43 13.76
N PRO A 782 -3.02 -32.39 12.46
CA PRO A 782 -2.77 -33.52 11.56
C PRO A 782 -1.29 -33.73 11.26
N SER A 783 -0.46 -32.71 11.46
CA SER A 783 0.99 -32.80 11.34
C SER A 783 1.70 -31.64 12.02
N LEU A 784 2.95 -31.88 12.44
CA LEU A 784 3.89 -30.90 12.98
C LEU A 784 5.20 -30.93 12.17
N GLN A 785 5.76 -29.76 11.88
CA GLN A 785 7.03 -29.64 11.18
C GLN A 785 7.90 -28.56 11.83
N ALA A 786 9.17 -28.86 12.09
CA ALA A 786 10.13 -27.94 12.68
C ALA A 786 11.53 -28.13 12.12
N ALA A 787 12.40 -27.13 12.32
CA ALA A 787 13.82 -27.27 11.97
C ALA A 787 14.59 -28.10 13.02
N THR A 788 14.31 -27.94 14.32
CA THR A 788 15.11 -28.54 15.38
C THR A 788 14.31 -29.44 16.32
N PHE A 789 13.18 -28.96 16.85
CA PHE A 789 12.39 -29.71 17.82
C PHE A 789 10.90 -29.70 17.49
N ALA A 790 10.24 -30.85 17.57
CA ALA A 790 8.78 -30.94 17.42
C ALA A 790 8.17 -31.81 18.51
N ALA A 791 7.03 -31.38 19.05
CA ALA A 791 6.26 -32.17 19.99
C ALA A 791 4.76 -31.86 19.99
N GLY A 792 3.96 -32.85 20.35
CA GLY A 792 2.50 -32.72 20.36
C GLY A 792 1.95 -31.63 21.30
N ILE A 793 2.65 -31.29 22.37
CA ILE A 793 2.22 -30.28 23.34
C ILE A 793 3.21 -29.13 23.42
N VAL A 794 4.44 -29.34 23.90
CA VAL A 794 5.48 -28.30 24.05
C VAL A 794 6.69 -28.67 23.22
N GLY A 795 7.02 -27.86 22.22
CA GLY A 795 8.16 -28.08 21.31
C GLY A 795 9.49 -28.03 22.05
N ASN A 796 9.69 -27.04 22.91
CA ASN A 796 10.94 -26.82 23.64
C ASN A 796 10.68 -26.14 25.01
N ALA A 797 11.43 -26.54 26.02
CA ALA A 797 11.50 -25.85 27.33
C ALA A 797 12.96 -25.42 27.59
N GLN A 798 13.21 -24.14 27.68
CA GLN A 798 14.53 -23.54 27.84
C GLN A 798 14.63 -22.82 29.18
N PHE A 799 15.80 -22.96 29.83
CA PHE A 799 16.11 -22.34 31.11
C PHE A 799 17.44 -21.59 31.03
N THR A 800 17.50 -20.43 31.64
CA THR A 800 18.76 -19.68 31.82
C THR A 800 19.02 -19.44 33.29
N GLU A 801 20.24 -19.74 33.75
CA GLU A 801 20.69 -19.56 35.12
C GLU A 801 20.71 -18.10 35.61
N THR A 802 20.55 -17.15 34.72
CA THR A 802 20.67 -15.70 35.00
C THR A 802 19.34 -15.02 35.32
N ALA A 803 18.24 -15.75 35.47
CA ALA A 803 16.96 -15.17 35.86
C ALA A 803 16.99 -14.83 37.38
N VAL A 804 17.49 -13.63 37.67
CA VAL A 804 17.62 -13.13 39.04
C VAL A 804 16.27 -13.03 39.74
N GLY A 805 16.07 -13.83 40.79
CA GLY A 805 14.85 -13.82 41.62
C GLY A 805 13.75 -14.79 41.20
N LEU A 806 14.01 -15.70 40.26
CA LEU A 806 13.11 -16.82 39.95
C LEU A 806 13.55 -18.08 40.68
N ASP A 807 12.61 -18.74 41.42
CA ASP A 807 12.77 -20.14 41.81
C ASP A 807 12.44 -21.01 40.61
N LEU A 808 13.47 -21.53 39.97
CA LEU A 808 13.29 -22.37 38.76
C LEU A 808 12.89 -23.81 39.07
N GLN A 809 12.95 -24.26 40.34
CA GLN A 809 12.57 -25.62 40.69
C GLN A 809 11.07 -25.82 40.45
N ASN A 810 10.69 -26.76 39.56
CA ASN A 810 9.31 -27.00 39.11
C ASN A 810 8.68 -25.73 38.45
N SER A 811 9.48 -24.91 37.80
CA SER A 811 9.02 -23.66 37.20
C SER A 811 8.17 -23.87 35.94
N VAL A 812 8.36 -24.99 35.24
CA VAL A 812 7.53 -25.39 34.10
C VAL A 812 6.68 -26.60 34.48
N GLU A 813 5.36 -26.45 34.36
CA GLU A 813 4.38 -27.47 34.61
C GLU A 813 3.68 -27.87 33.29
N VAL A 814 3.67 -29.17 32.94
CA VAL A 814 2.99 -29.72 31.78
C VAL A 814 2.14 -30.91 32.22
N LYS A 815 0.84 -30.68 32.45
CA LYS A 815 -0.04 -31.70 33.06
C LYS A 815 -1.35 -31.92 32.32
N ASN A 816 -1.82 -33.13 32.34
CA ASN A 816 -3.15 -33.57 31.86
C ASN A 816 -3.42 -33.21 30.40
N ASN A 817 -2.40 -33.03 29.56
CA ASN A 817 -2.60 -32.69 28.17
C ASN A 817 -2.84 -33.96 27.32
N VAL A 818 -3.55 -33.79 26.21
CA VAL A 818 -3.85 -34.85 25.26
C VAL A 818 -3.36 -34.45 23.84
N SER A 819 -2.66 -35.35 23.14
CA SER A 819 -2.28 -35.16 21.75
C SER A 819 -2.65 -36.40 20.90
N THR A 820 -3.14 -36.17 19.68
CA THR A 820 -3.30 -37.24 18.66
C THR A 820 -2.18 -37.24 17.63
N THR A 821 -1.34 -36.23 17.60
CA THR A 821 -0.22 -36.15 16.64
C THR A 821 0.86 -37.11 17.06
N THR A 822 1.14 -38.10 16.21
CA THR A 822 2.12 -39.15 16.46
C THR A 822 3.46 -38.84 15.81
N LEU A 823 4.53 -39.60 16.12
CA LEU A 823 5.89 -39.32 15.64
C LEU A 823 6.00 -39.37 14.11
N ASP A 824 5.26 -40.25 13.46
CA ASP A 824 5.21 -40.39 12.01
C ASP A 824 4.54 -39.19 11.29
N GLN A 825 3.78 -38.41 12.00
CA GLN A 825 3.15 -37.14 11.55
C GLN A 825 4.05 -35.93 11.81
N MET A 826 5.23 -36.11 12.39
CA MET A 826 6.20 -35.06 12.68
C MET A 826 7.39 -35.11 11.71
N THR A 827 7.71 -33.99 11.11
CA THR A 827 8.89 -33.84 10.25
C THR A 827 9.85 -32.85 10.89
N VAL A 828 11.07 -33.30 11.18
CA VAL A 828 12.07 -32.47 11.87
C VAL A 828 13.48 -32.96 11.50
N ASN A 829 14.44 -32.03 11.42
CA ASN A 829 15.85 -32.36 11.22
C ASN A 829 16.57 -32.72 12.53
N GLY A 830 15.95 -32.54 13.68
CA GLY A 830 16.46 -32.76 15.02
C GLY A 830 15.68 -33.79 15.82
N THR A 831 15.21 -33.45 16.99
CA THR A 831 14.52 -34.32 17.92
C THR A 831 13.01 -34.12 17.92
N CYS A 832 12.23 -35.20 17.82
CA CYS A 832 10.78 -35.17 18.02
C CYS A 832 10.36 -36.13 19.14
N LYS A 833 9.26 -35.72 19.81
CA LYS A 833 8.58 -36.54 20.83
C LYS A 833 7.07 -36.34 20.78
N ASP A 834 6.33 -37.31 21.22
CA ASP A 834 4.85 -37.29 21.18
C ASP A 834 4.29 -36.10 21.97
N LEU A 835 4.88 -35.74 23.09
CA LEU A 835 4.29 -34.74 24.02
C LEU A 835 5.15 -33.51 24.25
N TYR A 836 6.44 -33.68 24.60
CA TYR A 836 7.37 -32.55 24.78
C TYR A 836 8.82 -33.04 24.52
N VAL A 837 9.69 -32.14 24.03
CA VAL A 837 10.95 -32.58 23.44
C VAL A 837 12.16 -32.25 24.24
N TYR A 838 12.51 -31.01 24.36
CA TYR A 838 13.81 -30.62 24.90
C TYR A 838 13.71 -29.94 26.24
N ILE A 839 14.51 -30.42 27.16
CA ILE A 839 14.63 -29.86 28.49
C ILE A 839 16.11 -29.84 28.81
N ASN A 840 16.73 -28.65 28.85
CA ASN A 840 18.14 -28.55 29.24
C ASN A 840 18.35 -28.80 30.73
N ASN A 841 17.30 -28.71 31.60
CA ASN A 841 17.33 -29.04 33.00
C ASN A 841 16.01 -29.71 33.42
N GLN A 842 15.98 -31.04 33.44
CA GLN A 842 14.76 -31.82 33.75
C GLN A 842 14.19 -31.56 35.15
N GLU A 843 15.02 -31.18 36.12
CA GLU A 843 14.63 -30.83 37.49
C GLU A 843 13.70 -29.61 37.56
N TYR A 844 13.62 -28.79 36.50
CA TYR A 844 12.77 -27.61 36.48
C TYR A 844 11.40 -27.87 35.84
N VAL A 845 11.16 -29.08 35.34
CA VAL A 845 9.90 -29.45 34.68
C VAL A 845 9.16 -30.52 35.49
N THR A 846 7.90 -30.22 35.86
CA THR A 846 6.95 -31.20 36.34
C THR A 846 6.02 -31.62 35.19
N ALA A 847 6.07 -32.88 34.77
CA ALA A 847 5.22 -33.45 33.73
C ALA A 847 4.42 -34.64 34.28
N GLU A 848 3.10 -34.52 34.29
CA GLU A 848 2.20 -35.51 34.86
C GLU A 848 0.95 -35.72 34.03
N ASN A 849 0.48 -36.99 33.94
CA ASN A 849 -0.77 -37.39 33.31
C ASN A 849 -0.96 -36.94 31.85
N ASN A 850 0.13 -36.63 31.13
CA ASN A 850 0.04 -36.34 29.71
C ASN A 850 -0.09 -37.63 28.90
N ARG A 851 -0.95 -37.65 27.86
CA ARG A 851 -1.20 -38.84 27.08
C ARG A 851 -1.41 -38.58 25.61
N ASN A 852 -1.09 -39.57 24.82
CA ASN A 852 -1.58 -39.66 23.45
C ASN A 852 -3.02 -40.16 23.46
N ALA A 853 -3.89 -39.52 22.68
CA ALA A 853 -5.23 -40.04 22.43
C ALA A 853 -5.12 -41.17 21.41
N GLU A 854 -5.81 -42.31 21.68
CA GLU A 854 -5.96 -43.41 20.72
C GLU A 854 -6.91 -43.05 19.57
#